data_06f5785d23adf5732d92eea287895c2b
#
_entry.id   06f5785d23adf5732d92eea287895c2b
#
_cell.length_a   1.000
_cell.length_b   1.000
_cell.length_c   1.000
_cell.angle_alpha   90.00
_cell.angle_beta   90.00
_cell.angle_gamma   90.00
#
_symmetry.space_group_name_H-M   'P 1'
#
loop_
_entity.id
_entity.type
_entity.pdbx_description
1 polymer ?
#
loop_
_entity_poly.entity_id
_entity_poly.type
_entity_poly.pdbx_seq_one_letter_code
_entity_poly.pdbx_strand_id
1 'polypeptide(L)'
;MAAQPTGRLPVLRPYQAEAVEAIVRGAASAGRGQVIAACGTGKTLVAAHAATRVCARGLVVIACPSLALVGQTLRVWRPVGAHTMAVCSDDTVADVAGYVDVLSCPVMTDVDDITAWLRRAPADQMRLLAVTNASANRVGAALRAAGMTADLLIIDEAHRTAGVAGRLYGRVHDDAVLPARVRLNMTATPRIVTSRPGQEGVDVLSMDDPQVFGPVWHRYPFGRAIGEGWLDDFRVVVIGVTSRDALTSLQAADGTGVTAVGDAPLRTAVVQTALLRAAREFGLRRVLVFTTRVGDSREFARTLGRTASLLPAEHRPVGRLTTGHVDGQQTLAQRQINLDHLADPPDDGWTVISSVRALGEGVDVPAVDAIVLTRPMRSPVQVVQTVGRALRRNPAGTGTATILVPLLLPDDPAQLPHADDEWETVLQVLWAMRAHDETLAADLDIRHRDAHTSHDTRQPRLPERVLLRMPEGYLTDTLLRHVTVRILDHADPHRLVARPSSAWATGIAAARAFHEREGHLDAPRFHREGDFDLGGFIHYCRGRYRSRQLTPDQVRTLEDLGINWRVHDSRWQRHLAAFAAFHRREGHLRVPRDHREGDIQLGNLSHNLRRQRKLGRVPADRIAALDAMGFPWTLHPPRRHHTTHTNPAARPPTPPTTAQHTPRGRTR
;
A
#
# COMPACT_ATOMS: atom_id res chain seq x y z
N MET A 1 4.58 -6.52 40.60
CA MET A 1 3.10 -6.44 40.73
C MET A 1 2.67 -5.13 40.08
N ALA A 2 2.33 -5.13 38.79
CA ALA A 2 1.78 -3.94 38.13
C ALA A 2 0.29 -3.87 38.43
N ALA A 3 -0.16 -2.72 38.93
CA ALA A 3 -1.55 -2.44 39.26
C ALA A 3 -2.46 -2.77 38.10
N GLN A 4 -3.46 -3.62 38.30
CA GLN A 4 -4.52 -3.90 37.33
C GLN A 4 -5.30 -2.60 37.08
N PRO A 5 -5.44 -2.16 35.83
CA PRO A 5 -6.34 -1.06 35.54
C PRO A 5 -7.77 -1.57 35.62
N THR A 6 -8.47 -1.22 36.67
CA THR A 6 -9.93 -1.42 36.85
C THR A 6 -10.69 -0.41 36.00
N GLY A 7 -10.56 -0.48 34.69
CA GLY A 7 -11.32 0.34 33.76
C GLY A 7 -12.47 -0.49 33.17
N ARG A 8 -13.72 0.00 33.26
CA ARG A 8 -14.82 -0.56 32.49
C ARG A 8 -14.64 -0.21 31.01
N LEU A 9 -14.98 -1.15 30.11
CA LEU A 9 -15.11 -0.85 28.68
C LEU A 9 -16.03 0.36 28.49
N PRO A 10 -15.74 1.25 27.52
CA PRO A 10 -16.63 2.36 27.18
C PRO A 10 -18.05 1.87 26.88
N VAL A 11 -19.05 2.66 27.26
CA VAL A 11 -20.46 2.34 27.00
C VAL A 11 -20.69 2.28 25.50
N LEU A 12 -21.40 1.25 25.06
CA LEU A 12 -21.75 1.06 23.66
C LEU A 12 -22.80 2.07 23.21
N ARG A 13 -22.63 2.58 22.02
CA ARG A 13 -23.68 3.29 21.29
C ARG A 13 -24.77 2.30 20.85
N PRO A 14 -26.02 2.74 20.57
CA PRO A 14 -27.11 1.83 20.22
C PRO A 14 -26.76 0.84 19.10
N TYR A 15 -26.20 1.31 17.98
CA TYR A 15 -25.82 0.47 16.85
C TYR A 15 -24.67 -0.52 17.19
N GLN A 16 -23.79 -0.15 18.12
CA GLN A 16 -22.72 -1.04 18.59
C GLN A 16 -23.31 -2.15 19.47
N ALA A 17 -24.30 -1.82 20.30
CA ALA A 17 -25.03 -2.82 21.08
C ALA A 17 -25.78 -3.79 20.15
N GLU A 18 -26.46 -3.30 19.12
CA GLU A 18 -27.09 -4.15 18.09
C GLU A 18 -26.07 -5.12 17.45
N ALA A 19 -24.87 -4.62 17.11
CA ALA A 19 -23.82 -5.44 16.53
C ALA A 19 -23.32 -6.53 17.50
N VAL A 20 -23.14 -6.19 18.79
CA VAL A 20 -22.76 -7.16 19.83
C VAL A 20 -23.82 -8.24 19.99
N GLU A 21 -25.11 -7.87 20.06
CA GLU A 21 -26.23 -8.83 20.13
C GLU A 21 -26.25 -9.77 18.92
N ALA A 22 -26.03 -9.22 17.73
CA ALA A 22 -25.97 -10.01 16.50
C ALA A 22 -24.78 -11.00 16.50
N ILE A 23 -23.62 -10.57 16.98
CA ILE A 23 -22.43 -11.44 17.13
C ILE A 23 -22.73 -12.57 18.13
N VAL A 24 -23.29 -12.26 19.29
CA VAL A 24 -23.60 -13.26 20.31
C VAL A 24 -24.59 -14.32 19.79
N ARG A 25 -25.67 -13.88 19.11
CA ARG A 25 -26.63 -14.81 18.48
C ARG A 25 -25.97 -15.64 17.36
N GLY A 26 -25.18 -14.97 16.51
CA GLY A 26 -24.48 -15.64 15.41
C GLY A 26 -23.47 -16.67 15.89
N ALA A 27 -22.69 -16.35 16.91
CA ALA A 27 -21.72 -17.25 17.51
C ALA A 27 -22.36 -18.50 18.15
N ALA A 28 -23.59 -18.36 18.67
CA ALA A 28 -24.34 -19.50 19.22
C ALA A 28 -24.92 -20.42 18.14
N SER A 29 -25.22 -19.91 16.94
CA SER A 29 -25.91 -20.64 15.86
C SER A 29 -24.97 -21.14 14.76
N ALA A 30 -23.85 -20.44 14.51
CA ALA A 30 -22.93 -20.75 13.43
C ALA A 30 -21.48 -20.51 13.87
N GLY A 31 -20.58 -21.43 13.54
CA GLY A 31 -19.18 -21.39 13.94
C GLY A 31 -18.38 -20.25 13.29
N ARG A 32 -18.91 -19.57 12.30
CA ARG A 32 -18.27 -18.42 11.63
C ARG A 32 -19.26 -17.42 11.06
N GLY A 33 -18.89 -16.15 11.03
CA GLY A 33 -19.71 -15.09 10.46
C GLY A 33 -19.00 -13.76 10.31
N GLN A 34 -19.70 -12.79 9.74
CA GLN A 34 -19.14 -11.51 9.33
C GLN A 34 -19.88 -10.34 9.98
N VAL A 35 -19.12 -9.33 10.37
CA VAL A 35 -19.62 -7.99 10.70
C VAL A 35 -19.05 -6.98 9.72
N ILE A 36 -19.93 -6.38 8.93
CA ILE A 36 -19.58 -5.37 7.94
C ILE A 36 -20.05 -4.03 8.48
N ALA A 37 -19.12 -3.21 8.97
CA ALA A 37 -19.46 -1.92 9.57
C ALA A 37 -18.51 -0.82 9.08
N ALA A 38 -19.05 0.36 8.81
CA ALA A 38 -18.32 1.51 8.28
C ALA A 38 -17.03 1.81 9.07
N CYS A 39 -16.03 2.40 8.41
CA CYS A 39 -14.82 2.88 9.09
C CYS A 39 -15.21 3.93 10.15
N GLY A 40 -14.50 3.95 11.27
CA GLY A 40 -14.77 4.94 12.35
C GLY A 40 -15.93 4.59 13.29
N THR A 41 -16.69 3.51 13.06
CA THR A 41 -17.83 3.10 13.89
C THR A 41 -17.46 2.28 15.14
N GLY A 42 -16.16 2.06 15.39
CA GLY A 42 -15.68 1.41 16.63
C GLY A 42 -15.75 -0.12 16.61
N LYS A 43 -15.51 -0.76 15.48
CA LYS A 43 -15.47 -2.24 15.33
C LYS A 43 -14.65 -2.93 16.41
N THR A 44 -13.47 -2.39 16.74
CA THR A 44 -12.58 -2.96 17.77
C THR A 44 -13.22 -2.96 19.16
N LEU A 45 -14.02 -1.94 19.51
CA LEU A 45 -14.78 -1.87 20.75
C LEU A 45 -15.94 -2.89 20.75
N VAL A 46 -16.65 -3.01 19.63
CA VAL A 46 -17.70 -4.02 19.45
C VAL A 46 -17.12 -5.42 19.63
N ALA A 47 -15.94 -5.70 19.07
CA ALA A 47 -15.24 -6.96 19.24
C ALA A 47 -14.91 -7.26 20.71
N ALA A 48 -14.43 -6.26 21.46
CA ALA A 48 -14.11 -6.41 22.88
C ALA A 48 -15.35 -6.78 23.70
N HIS A 49 -16.45 -6.04 23.52
CA HIS A 49 -17.71 -6.34 24.18
C HIS A 49 -18.30 -7.70 23.78
N ALA A 50 -18.24 -8.06 22.50
CA ALA A 50 -18.70 -9.35 22.03
C ALA A 50 -17.90 -10.50 22.66
N ALA A 51 -16.58 -10.36 22.72
CA ALA A 51 -15.71 -11.38 23.33
C ALA A 51 -16.02 -11.60 24.81
N THR A 52 -16.28 -10.55 25.59
CA THR A 52 -16.64 -10.68 27.01
C THR A 52 -17.98 -11.42 27.22
N ARG A 53 -18.85 -11.43 26.21
CA ARG A 53 -20.14 -12.14 26.26
C ARG A 53 -20.06 -13.56 25.68
N VAL A 54 -19.28 -13.74 24.62
CA VAL A 54 -19.15 -15.05 23.94
C VAL A 54 -18.18 -15.97 24.71
N CYS A 55 -17.10 -15.42 25.26
CA CYS A 55 -16.10 -16.24 25.95
C CYS A 55 -15.38 -15.48 27.08
N ALA A 56 -16.10 -15.17 28.17
CA ALA A 56 -15.60 -14.39 29.30
C ALA A 56 -14.33 -14.97 29.99
N ARG A 57 -14.13 -16.27 29.95
CA ARG A 57 -13.00 -16.99 30.57
C ARG A 57 -12.23 -17.86 29.56
N GLY A 58 -12.51 -17.70 28.28
CA GLY A 58 -11.93 -18.50 27.21
C GLY A 58 -10.67 -17.91 26.61
N LEU A 59 -10.21 -18.55 25.55
CA LEU A 59 -9.07 -18.12 24.73
C LEU A 59 -9.56 -17.36 23.51
N VAL A 60 -9.23 -16.09 23.46
CA VAL A 60 -9.50 -15.20 22.32
C VAL A 60 -8.21 -15.00 21.53
N VAL A 61 -8.28 -15.18 20.22
CA VAL A 61 -7.20 -14.82 19.28
C VAL A 61 -7.70 -13.68 18.40
N ILE A 62 -6.93 -12.59 18.30
CA ILE A 62 -7.23 -11.47 17.39
C ILE A 62 -6.14 -11.40 16.34
N ALA A 63 -6.51 -11.65 15.10
CA ALA A 63 -5.62 -11.56 13.94
C ALA A 63 -5.77 -10.20 13.25
N CYS A 64 -4.67 -9.45 13.18
CA CYS A 64 -4.60 -8.12 12.58
C CYS A 64 -3.61 -8.12 11.39
N PRO A 65 -3.80 -7.26 10.38
CA PRO A 65 -2.89 -7.21 9.23
C PRO A 65 -1.53 -6.55 9.52
N SER A 66 -1.38 -5.80 10.61
CA SER A 66 -0.14 -5.10 10.95
C SER A 66 0.07 -4.98 12.47
N LEU A 67 1.34 -4.79 12.88
CA LEU A 67 1.70 -4.54 14.28
C LEU A 67 1.06 -3.28 14.85
N ALA A 68 0.96 -2.23 14.06
CA ALA A 68 0.33 -0.99 14.48
C ALA A 68 -1.14 -1.20 14.85
N LEU A 69 -1.87 -2.04 14.08
CA LEU A 69 -3.24 -2.44 14.42
C LEU A 69 -3.30 -3.35 15.65
N VAL A 70 -2.34 -4.24 15.84
CA VAL A 70 -2.22 -5.01 17.09
C VAL A 70 -2.11 -4.06 18.29
N GLY A 71 -1.22 -3.07 18.22
CA GLY A 71 -1.04 -2.08 19.30
C GLY A 71 -2.31 -1.24 19.55
N GLN A 72 -2.99 -0.80 18.50
CA GLN A 72 -4.26 -0.07 18.60
C GLN A 72 -5.35 -0.94 19.25
N THR A 73 -5.46 -2.18 18.82
CA THR A 73 -6.43 -3.15 19.36
C THR A 73 -6.19 -3.38 20.84
N LEU A 74 -4.95 -3.64 21.24
CA LEU A 74 -4.60 -3.87 22.65
C LEU A 74 -4.90 -2.68 23.55
N ARG A 75 -4.70 -1.44 23.06
CA ARG A 75 -5.10 -0.24 23.82
C ARG A 75 -6.60 -0.20 24.11
N VAL A 76 -7.43 -0.51 23.08
CA VAL A 76 -8.89 -0.56 23.23
C VAL A 76 -9.33 -1.70 24.16
N TRP A 77 -8.62 -2.83 24.14
CA TRP A 77 -8.95 -4.02 24.92
C TRP A 77 -8.37 -4.01 26.35
N ARG A 78 -7.49 -3.06 26.68
CA ARG A 78 -6.88 -2.96 28.01
C ARG A 78 -7.90 -3.02 29.16
N PRO A 79 -9.09 -2.34 29.08
CA PRO A 79 -10.08 -2.40 30.15
C PRO A 79 -10.74 -3.78 30.34
N VAL A 80 -10.62 -4.70 29.38
CA VAL A 80 -11.14 -6.08 29.51
C VAL A 80 -10.43 -6.83 30.64
N GLY A 81 -9.16 -6.47 30.92
CA GLY A 81 -8.38 -7.11 31.98
C GLY A 81 -7.94 -8.55 31.62
N ALA A 82 -7.89 -8.89 30.31
CA ALA A 82 -7.47 -10.20 29.86
C ALA A 82 -5.97 -10.45 30.12
N HIS A 83 -5.61 -11.70 30.40
CA HIS A 83 -4.21 -12.12 30.38
C HIS A 83 -3.73 -12.13 28.92
N THR A 84 -2.86 -11.19 28.56
CA THR A 84 -2.60 -10.80 27.18
C THR A 84 -1.17 -11.07 26.75
N MET A 85 -1.00 -11.54 25.51
CA MET A 85 0.28 -11.69 24.82
C MET A 85 0.14 -11.27 23.35
N ALA A 86 1.18 -10.66 22.79
CA ALA A 86 1.29 -10.38 21.36
C ALA A 86 2.21 -11.39 20.66
N VAL A 87 1.86 -11.78 19.43
CA VAL A 87 2.66 -12.70 18.60
C VAL A 87 2.94 -12.06 17.25
N CYS A 88 4.23 -11.94 16.90
CA CYS A 88 4.65 -11.37 15.61
C CYS A 88 5.73 -12.23 14.94
N SER A 89 6.14 -11.88 13.70
CA SER A 89 7.24 -12.55 13.00
C SER A 89 8.60 -11.94 13.37
N ASP A 90 9.70 -12.70 13.17
CA ASP A 90 11.05 -12.23 13.46
C ASP A 90 11.44 -10.98 12.68
N ASP A 91 10.95 -10.86 11.43
CA ASP A 91 11.20 -9.69 10.57
C ASP A 91 10.59 -8.39 11.12
N THR A 92 9.63 -8.49 12.05
CA THR A 92 8.95 -7.37 12.68
C THR A 92 9.46 -7.08 14.09
N VAL A 93 10.33 -7.91 14.65
CA VAL A 93 10.90 -7.72 16.00
C VAL A 93 11.81 -6.49 16.08
N ALA A 94 12.52 -6.16 15.00
CA ALA A 94 13.34 -4.94 14.94
C ALA A 94 12.48 -3.66 15.05
N ASP A 95 11.26 -3.69 14.50
CA ASP A 95 10.28 -2.60 14.64
C ASP A 95 9.59 -2.63 16.03
N VAL A 96 9.56 -3.78 16.67
CA VAL A 96 8.88 -3.98 17.99
C VAL A 96 9.68 -3.36 19.13
N ALA A 97 11.00 -3.22 19.03
CA ALA A 97 11.81 -2.56 20.08
C ALA A 97 11.32 -1.14 20.40
N GLY A 98 10.73 -0.43 19.41
CA GLY A 98 10.05 0.85 19.63
C GLY A 98 8.59 0.74 20.11
N TYR A 99 7.97 -0.45 20.03
CA TYR A 99 6.57 -0.69 20.40
C TYR A 99 6.38 -1.39 21.76
N VAL A 100 7.44 -1.97 22.34
CA VAL A 100 7.34 -2.74 23.58
C VAL A 100 6.75 -1.90 24.71
N ASP A 101 7.14 -0.63 24.82
CA ASP A 101 6.58 0.30 25.81
C ASP A 101 5.10 0.66 25.52
N VAL A 102 4.66 0.52 24.28
CA VAL A 102 3.28 0.83 23.84
C VAL A 102 2.35 -0.35 24.04
N LEU A 103 2.84 -1.58 23.89
CA LEU A 103 2.00 -2.79 23.97
C LEU A 103 1.65 -3.18 25.41
N SER A 104 2.48 -2.85 26.39
CA SER A 104 2.28 -3.19 27.81
C SER A 104 2.00 -4.70 28.06
N CYS A 105 2.43 -5.58 27.16
CA CYS A 105 2.28 -7.04 27.24
C CYS A 105 3.51 -7.74 26.65
N PRO A 106 3.79 -9.01 27.02
CA PRO A 106 4.85 -9.79 26.42
C PRO A 106 4.66 -9.95 24.92
N VAL A 107 5.76 -9.89 24.17
CA VAL A 107 5.79 -10.18 22.72
C VAL A 107 6.61 -11.45 22.53
N MET A 108 6.05 -12.43 21.83
CA MET A 108 6.70 -13.72 21.57
C MET A 108 6.68 -14.04 20.08
N THR A 109 7.72 -14.72 19.64
CA THR A 109 7.90 -15.15 18.24
C THR A 109 8.06 -16.65 18.12
N ASP A 110 8.51 -17.32 19.19
CA ASP A 110 8.78 -18.75 19.21
C ASP A 110 7.54 -19.57 19.59
N VAL A 111 7.38 -20.73 18.96
CA VAL A 111 6.22 -21.62 19.17
C VAL A 111 6.24 -22.25 20.58
N ASP A 112 7.42 -22.59 21.10
CA ASP A 112 7.54 -23.24 22.40
C ASP A 112 7.24 -22.24 23.53
N ASP A 113 7.68 -20.99 23.39
CA ASP A 113 7.36 -19.92 24.33
C ASP A 113 5.84 -19.62 24.36
N ILE A 114 5.22 -19.55 23.18
CA ILE A 114 3.77 -19.37 23.07
C ILE A 114 3.03 -20.56 23.71
N THR A 115 3.50 -21.80 23.47
CA THR A 115 2.93 -23.01 24.06
C THR A 115 3.07 -23.01 25.58
N ALA A 116 4.22 -22.63 26.10
CA ALA A 116 4.47 -22.50 27.53
C ALA A 116 3.55 -21.46 28.19
N TRP A 117 3.35 -20.32 27.52
CA TRP A 117 2.43 -19.29 27.99
C TRP A 117 0.98 -19.80 28.02
N LEU A 118 0.52 -20.48 26.95
CA LEU A 118 -0.83 -21.05 26.88
C LEU A 118 -1.13 -22.02 28.03
N ARG A 119 -0.13 -22.83 28.42
CA ARG A 119 -0.27 -23.81 29.52
C ARG A 119 -0.25 -23.17 30.90
N ARG A 120 0.47 -22.03 31.07
CA ARG A 120 0.63 -21.34 32.34
C ARG A 120 -0.42 -20.27 32.58
N ALA A 121 -1.06 -19.78 31.52
CA ALA A 121 -2.02 -18.70 31.61
C ALA A 121 -3.24 -19.11 32.47
N PRO A 122 -3.74 -18.24 33.35
CA PRO A 122 -4.87 -18.53 34.22
C PRO A 122 -6.10 -18.96 33.44
N ALA A 123 -6.76 -20.03 33.85
CA ALA A 123 -7.96 -20.54 33.18
C ALA A 123 -9.25 -19.86 33.65
N ASP A 124 -9.20 -19.14 34.75
CA ASP A 124 -10.33 -18.45 35.40
C ASP A 124 -10.61 -17.04 34.80
N GLN A 125 -9.72 -16.56 33.96
CA GLN A 125 -9.87 -15.28 33.26
C GLN A 125 -9.70 -15.42 31.75
N MET A 126 -10.11 -14.40 31.00
CA MET A 126 -9.92 -14.35 29.56
C MET A 126 -8.42 -14.33 29.22
N ARG A 127 -8.02 -15.15 28.26
CA ARG A 127 -6.68 -15.16 27.65
C ARG A 127 -6.76 -14.56 26.27
N LEU A 128 -5.91 -13.59 25.97
CA LEU A 128 -5.92 -12.85 24.71
C LEU A 128 -4.57 -13.00 23.98
N LEU A 129 -4.60 -13.57 22.80
CA LEU A 129 -3.48 -13.57 21.85
C LEU A 129 -3.76 -12.56 20.74
N ALA A 130 -3.00 -11.48 20.71
CA ALA A 130 -3.05 -10.51 19.60
C ALA A 130 -1.94 -10.85 18.60
N VAL A 131 -2.30 -11.18 17.36
CA VAL A 131 -1.39 -11.76 16.37
C VAL A 131 -1.45 -11.02 15.04
N THR A 132 -0.30 -10.92 14.35
CA THR A 132 -0.33 -10.51 12.94
C THR A 132 -0.79 -11.68 12.06
N ASN A 133 -1.52 -11.40 10.96
CA ASN A 133 -1.95 -12.45 10.04
C ASN A 133 -0.78 -13.33 9.54
N ALA A 134 0.41 -12.74 9.40
CA ALA A 134 1.62 -13.46 9.02
C ALA A 134 2.08 -14.50 10.07
N SER A 135 1.77 -14.27 11.34
CA SER A 135 2.20 -15.12 12.47
C SER A 135 1.13 -16.13 12.91
N ALA A 136 -0.04 -16.16 12.26
CA ALA A 136 -1.14 -17.04 12.61
C ALA A 136 -0.73 -18.54 12.64
N ASN A 137 0.15 -18.98 11.74
CA ASN A 137 0.68 -20.33 11.72
C ASN A 137 1.40 -20.74 13.00
N ARG A 138 2.15 -19.80 13.62
CA ARG A 138 2.88 -20.03 14.88
C ARG A 138 1.91 -20.23 16.03
N VAL A 139 0.87 -19.39 16.10
CA VAL A 139 -0.20 -19.54 17.10
C VAL A 139 -0.92 -20.86 16.92
N GLY A 140 -1.25 -21.24 15.68
CA GLY A 140 -1.89 -22.52 15.42
C GLY A 140 -1.01 -23.73 15.79
N ALA A 141 0.30 -23.68 15.53
CA ALA A 141 1.25 -24.70 15.97
C ALA A 141 1.30 -24.80 17.49
N ALA A 142 1.36 -23.66 18.20
CA ALA A 142 1.37 -23.62 19.67
C ALA A 142 0.06 -24.14 20.28
N LEU A 143 -1.09 -23.80 19.68
CA LEU A 143 -2.39 -24.32 20.10
C LEU A 143 -2.45 -25.86 19.99
N ARG A 144 -2.00 -26.44 18.88
CA ARG A 144 -1.93 -27.89 18.70
C ARG A 144 -0.98 -28.55 19.70
N ALA A 145 0.20 -27.96 19.91
CA ALA A 145 1.17 -28.44 20.90
C ALA A 145 0.63 -28.36 22.33
N ALA A 146 -0.22 -27.38 22.62
CA ALA A 146 -0.89 -27.25 23.92
C ALA A 146 -2.16 -28.13 24.05
N GLY A 147 -2.65 -28.75 22.96
CA GLY A 147 -3.92 -29.46 22.93
C GLY A 147 -5.13 -28.53 23.08
N MET A 148 -5.02 -27.29 22.60
CA MET A 148 -6.01 -26.25 22.80
C MET A 148 -6.62 -25.77 21.47
N THR A 149 -7.85 -25.25 21.55
CA THR A 149 -8.56 -24.60 20.46
C THR A 149 -8.97 -23.19 20.93
N ALA A 150 -8.85 -22.18 20.07
CA ALA A 150 -9.37 -20.87 20.41
C ALA A 150 -10.89 -20.90 20.54
N ASP A 151 -11.43 -20.32 21.59
CA ASP A 151 -12.89 -20.20 21.75
C ASP A 151 -13.46 -19.18 20.78
N LEU A 152 -12.73 -18.09 20.55
CA LEU A 152 -13.09 -17.05 19.61
C LEU A 152 -11.85 -16.57 18.83
N LEU A 153 -11.90 -16.67 17.52
CA LEU A 153 -10.94 -16.02 16.61
C LEU A 153 -11.61 -14.82 15.96
N ILE A 154 -11.04 -13.65 16.17
CA ILE A 154 -11.46 -12.39 15.54
C ILE A 154 -10.46 -12.04 14.46
N ILE A 155 -10.92 -11.84 13.24
CA ILE A 155 -10.10 -11.44 12.09
C ILE A 155 -10.48 -9.99 11.76
N ASP A 156 -9.63 -9.06 12.19
CA ASP A 156 -9.82 -7.64 11.88
C ASP A 156 -9.30 -7.33 10.48
N GLU A 157 -9.98 -6.40 9.78
CA GLU A 157 -9.76 -6.08 8.37
C GLU A 157 -9.75 -7.35 7.48
N ALA A 158 -10.75 -8.21 7.69
CA ALA A 158 -10.88 -9.53 7.08
C ALA A 158 -10.82 -9.52 5.53
N HIS A 159 -11.15 -8.41 4.88
CA HIS A 159 -11.01 -8.23 3.42
C HIS A 159 -9.57 -8.48 2.91
N ARG A 160 -8.55 -8.36 3.78
CA ARG A 160 -7.16 -8.64 3.43
C ARG A 160 -6.83 -10.12 3.35
N THR A 161 -7.65 -10.94 3.97
CA THR A 161 -7.50 -12.40 3.93
C THR A 161 -8.21 -13.00 2.71
N ALA A 162 -9.04 -12.22 2.01
CA ALA A 162 -9.65 -12.60 0.75
C ALA A 162 -8.68 -12.46 -0.44
N GLY A 163 -8.77 -13.36 -1.43
CA GLY A 163 -7.91 -13.41 -2.61
C GLY A 163 -7.51 -14.82 -2.96
N VAL A 164 -6.36 -15.01 -3.61
CA VAL A 164 -5.86 -16.34 -3.99
C VAL A 164 -5.66 -17.20 -2.74
N ALA A 165 -6.29 -18.37 -2.72
CA ALA A 165 -6.13 -19.37 -1.65
C ALA A 165 -4.65 -19.78 -1.50
N GLY A 166 -4.25 -20.18 -0.30
CA GLY A 166 -2.87 -20.56 -0.01
C GLY A 166 -1.90 -19.40 0.21
N ARG A 167 -2.29 -18.14 -0.02
CA ARG A 167 -1.51 -16.99 0.43
C ARG A 167 -1.47 -16.93 1.96
N LEU A 168 -0.36 -16.42 2.48
CA LEU A 168 -0.06 -16.38 3.92
C LEU A 168 -1.23 -15.86 4.77
N TYR A 169 -1.91 -14.81 4.31
CA TYR A 169 -3.01 -14.17 5.05
C TYR A 169 -4.34 -14.96 5.00
N GLY A 170 -4.58 -15.76 3.96
CA GLY A 170 -5.79 -16.58 3.85
C GLY A 170 -5.83 -17.79 4.81
N ARG A 171 -4.68 -18.20 5.32
CA ARG A 171 -4.55 -19.37 6.20
C ARG A 171 -5.26 -19.26 7.55
N VAL A 172 -5.59 -18.05 7.99
CA VAL A 172 -6.38 -17.81 9.22
C VAL A 172 -7.79 -18.42 9.16
N HIS A 173 -8.29 -18.74 7.95
CA HIS A 173 -9.60 -19.36 7.76
C HIS A 173 -9.58 -20.89 7.81
N ASP A 174 -8.41 -21.49 7.75
CA ASP A 174 -8.21 -22.94 7.77
C ASP A 174 -8.16 -23.45 9.22
N ASP A 175 -9.10 -24.34 9.57
CA ASP A 175 -9.18 -24.96 10.90
C ASP A 175 -7.96 -25.84 11.21
N ALA A 176 -7.34 -26.44 10.17
CA ALA A 176 -6.11 -27.21 10.33
C ALA A 176 -4.91 -26.32 10.68
N VAL A 177 -4.93 -25.07 10.23
CA VAL A 177 -3.86 -24.08 10.51
C VAL A 177 -4.09 -23.37 11.83
N LEU A 178 -5.27 -22.82 12.05
CA LEU A 178 -5.61 -22.07 13.27
C LEU A 178 -6.98 -22.54 13.81
N PRO A 179 -6.98 -23.53 14.71
CA PRO A 179 -8.21 -24.11 15.23
C PRO A 179 -8.99 -23.11 16.09
N ALA A 180 -10.26 -22.89 15.76
CA ALA A 180 -11.15 -22.00 16.50
C ALA A 180 -12.59 -22.52 16.48
N ARG A 181 -13.30 -22.38 17.61
CA ARG A 181 -14.73 -22.75 17.73
C ARG A 181 -15.63 -21.75 17.02
N VAL A 182 -15.33 -20.46 17.18
CA VAL A 182 -16.05 -19.38 16.54
C VAL A 182 -15.08 -18.47 15.80
N ARG A 183 -15.41 -18.09 14.54
CA ARG A 183 -14.67 -17.09 13.76
C ARG A 183 -15.55 -15.87 13.49
N LEU A 184 -15.07 -14.71 13.92
CA LEU A 184 -15.68 -13.42 13.66
C LEU A 184 -14.82 -12.64 12.65
N ASN A 185 -15.33 -12.46 11.45
CA ASN A 185 -14.71 -11.68 10.40
C ASN A 185 -15.23 -10.24 10.45
N MET A 186 -14.36 -9.27 10.68
CA MET A 186 -14.74 -7.86 10.77
C MET A 186 -14.08 -7.03 9.66
N THR A 187 -14.88 -6.23 8.97
CA THR A 187 -14.37 -5.31 7.95
C THR A 187 -15.35 -4.15 7.72
N ALA A 188 -14.84 -3.05 7.16
CA ALA A 188 -15.67 -2.01 6.58
C ALA A 188 -15.95 -2.26 5.08
N THR A 189 -15.09 -3.00 4.42
CA THR A 189 -14.99 -3.12 2.95
C THR A 189 -14.94 -4.59 2.56
N PRO A 190 -16.09 -5.29 2.45
CA PRO A 190 -16.10 -6.69 2.03
C PRO A 190 -15.48 -6.81 0.64
N ARG A 191 -14.64 -7.83 0.46
CA ARG A 191 -13.96 -8.08 -0.80
C ARG A 191 -14.53 -9.31 -1.47
N ILE A 192 -15.29 -9.07 -2.54
CA ILE A 192 -15.77 -10.12 -3.42
C ILE A 192 -14.70 -10.36 -4.49
N VAL A 193 -14.28 -11.61 -4.64
CA VAL A 193 -13.26 -12.03 -5.59
C VAL A 193 -13.89 -13.02 -6.55
N THR A 194 -14.06 -12.61 -7.79
CA THR A 194 -14.49 -13.49 -8.86
C THR A 194 -13.27 -14.14 -9.52
N SER A 195 -13.36 -15.45 -9.83
CA SER A 195 -12.37 -16.13 -10.65
C SER A 195 -12.32 -15.49 -12.02
N ARG A 196 -11.14 -15.08 -12.47
CA ARG A 196 -11.00 -14.49 -13.81
C ARG A 196 -11.07 -15.59 -14.86
N PRO A 197 -11.69 -15.35 -16.02
CA PRO A 197 -11.58 -16.26 -17.18
C PRO A 197 -10.09 -16.56 -17.46
N GLY A 198 -9.72 -17.83 -17.59
CA GLY A 198 -8.32 -18.27 -17.76
C GLY A 198 -7.54 -18.54 -16.45
N GLN A 199 -8.17 -18.43 -15.29
CA GLN A 199 -7.64 -18.89 -13.99
C GLN A 199 -8.46 -20.06 -13.44
N GLU A 200 -8.98 -20.90 -14.31
CA GLU A 200 -9.65 -22.14 -13.93
C GLU A 200 -8.67 -23.01 -13.14
N GLY A 201 -9.07 -23.40 -11.91
CA GLY A 201 -8.24 -24.20 -11.00
C GLY A 201 -7.42 -23.40 -9.96
N VAL A 202 -7.54 -22.09 -9.89
CA VAL A 202 -7.00 -21.31 -8.77
C VAL A 202 -8.10 -21.09 -7.75
N ASP A 203 -7.99 -21.74 -6.60
CA ASP A 203 -8.90 -21.51 -5.47
C ASP A 203 -8.78 -20.07 -5.01
N VAL A 204 -9.91 -19.37 -4.89
CA VAL A 204 -9.98 -18.01 -4.38
C VAL A 204 -10.85 -17.98 -3.14
N LEU A 205 -10.41 -17.23 -2.14
CA LEU A 205 -11.19 -16.91 -0.94
C LEU A 205 -11.95 -15.63 -1.19
N SER A 206 -13.26 -15.68 -1.22
CA SER A 206 -14.13 -14.54 -1.44
C SER A 206 -15.07 -14.34 -0.26
N MET A 207 -15.29 -13.09 0.15
CA MET A 207 -16.10 -12.81 1.35
C MET A 207 -17.59 -13.09 1.17
N ASP A 208 -18.06 -13.38 -0.02
CA ASP A 208 -19.40 -13.90 -0.30
C ASP A 208 -19.49 -15.44 -0.16
N ASP A 209 -18.36 -16.12 0.06
CA ASP A 209 -18.35 -17.56 0.37
C ASP A 209 -18.70 -17.80 1.85
N PRO A 210 -19.91 -18.32 2.15
CA PRO A 210 -20.34 -18.55 3.52
C PRO A 210 -19.62 -19.72 4.20
N GLN A 211 -18.95 -20.60 3.44
CA GLN A 211 -18.19 -21.71 4.01
C GLN A 211 -16.87 -21.22 4.60
N VAL A 212 -16.28 -20.18 4.00
CA VAL A 212 -15.00 -19.61 4.44
C VAL A 212 -15.21 -18.49 5.45
N PHE A 213 -16.05 -17.49 5.12
CA PHE A 213 -16.25 -16.30 5.94
C PHE A 213 -17.51 -16.34 6.82
N GLY A 214 -18.42 -17.28 6.57
CA GLY A 214 -19.72 -17.36 7.25
C GLY A 214 -20.74 -16.34 6.73
N PRO A 215 -21.99 -16.41 7.21
CA PRO A 215 -23.03 -15.44 6.88
C PRO A 215 -22.73 -14.08 7.50
N VAL A 216 -23.35 -13.02 6.94
CA VAL A 216 -23.28 -11.68 7.53
C VAL A 216 -24.23 -11.63 8.73
N TRP A 217 -23.65 -11.52 9.93
CA TRP A 217 -24.41 -11.40 11.18
C TRP A 217 -24.92 -9.98 11.41
N HIS A 218 -24.14 -8.97 11.01
CA HIS A 218 -24.52 -7.56 11.17
C HIS A 218 -23.93 -6.70 10.05
N ARG A 219 -24.74 -5.73 9.59
CA ARG A 219 -24.31 -4.73 8.60
C ARG A 219 -24.67 -3.33 9.10
N TYR A 220 -23.66 -2.43 9.09
CA TYR A 220 -23.82 -1.03 9.47
C TYR A 220 -23.11 -0.13 8.44
N PRO A 221 -23.81 0.27 7.35
CA PRO A 221 -23.23 1.03 6.24
C PRO A 221 -23.00 2.51 6.58
N PHE A 222 -22.24 3.23 5.73
CA PHE A 222 -22.00 4.66 5.89
C PHE A 222 -23.28 5.49 5.90
N GLY A 223 -24.21 5.25 4.98
CA GLY A 223 -25.46 6.00 4.89
C GLY A 223 -26.26 5.96 6.19
N ARG A 224 -26.36 4.78 6.83
CA ARG A 224 -27.01 4.64 8.13
C ARG A 224 -26.25 5.39 9.24
N ALA A 225 -24.92 5.28 9.26
CA ALA A 225 -24.09 5.94 10.27
C ALA A 225 -24.13 7.47 10.17
N ILE A 226 -24.20 8.00 8.94
CA ILE A 226 -24.38 9.44 8.66
C ILE A 226 -25.79 9.87 9.07
N GLY A 227 -26.82 9.15 8.64
CA GLY A 227 -28.22 9.47 8.97
C GLY A 227 -28.52 9.45 10.47
N GLU A 228 -27.85 8.59 11.25
CA GLU A 228 -27.92 8.54 12.70
C GLU A 228 -26.98 9.56 13.41
N GLY A 229 -26.19 10.34 12.66
CA GLY A 229 -25.30 11.38 13.20
C GLY A 229 -24.05 10.86 13.92
N TRP A 230 -23.64 9.61 13.65
CA TRP A 230 -22.42 9.02 14.21
C TRP A 230 -21.17 9.26 13.36
N LEU A 231 -21.37 9.55 12.08
CA LEU A 231 -20.35 10.00 11.16
C LEU A 231 -20.77 11.35 10.56
N ASP A 232 -19.81 12.17 10.19
CA ASP A 232 -20.05 13.38 9.41
C ASP A 232 -20.49 13.01 7.99
N ASP A 233 -21.31 13.85 7.36
CA ASP A 233 -21.66 13.69 5.95
C ASP A 233 -20.43 14.01 5.07
N PHE A 234 -20.53 13.79 3.76
CA PHE A 234 -19.44 14.08 2.84
C PHE A 234 -19.91 14.77 1.56
N ARG A 235 -18.99 15.48 0.95
CA ARG A 235 -19.10 15.99 -0.42
C ARG A 235 -17.84 15.61 -1.19
N VAL A 236 -18.01 15.29 -2.47
CA VAL A 236 -16.92 15.10 -3.42
C VAL A 236 -16.78 16.39 -4.21
N VAL A 237 -15.64 17.06 -4.08
CA VAL A 237 -15.38 18.33 -4.75
C VAL A 237 -14.31 18.09 -5.81
N VAL A 238 -14.67 18.30 -7.05
CA VAL A 238 -13.77 18.19 -8.19
C VAL A 238 -13.37 19.60 -8.63
N ILE A 239 -12.10 19.95 -8.49
CA ILE A 239 -11.60 21.28 -8.87
C ILE A 239 -10.67 21.15 -10.07
N GLY A 240 -11.09 21.76 -11.17
CA GLY A 240 -10.28 21.89 -12.37
C GLY A 240 -9.29 23.07 -12.26
N VAL A 241 -8.04 22.82 -12.62
CA VAL A 241 -6.98 23.83 -12.71
C VAL A 241 -6.29 23.67 -14.06
N THR A 242 -6.18 24.75 -14.84
CA THR A 242 -5.48 24.70 -16.13
C THR A 242 -3.97 24.67 -15.95
N SER A 243 -3.26 24.18 -16.97
CA SER A 243 -1.80 24.25 -16.99
C SER A 243 -1.32 25.70 -16.86
N ARG A 244 -2.01 26.64 -17.50
CA ARG A 244 -1.70 28.07 -17.44
C ARG A 244 -1.84 28.64 -16.03
N ASP A 245 -2.95 28.34 -15.32
CA ASP A 245 -3.15 28.80 -13.93
C ASP A 245 -2.07 28.26 -12.99
N ALA A 246 -1.72 26.98 -13.14
CA ALA A 246 -0.68 26.33 -12.35
C ALA A 246 0.72 26.90 -12.66
N LEU A 247 1.04 27.14 -13.94
CA LEU A 247 2.32 27.73 -14.37
C LEU A 247 2.47 29.17 -13.92
N THR A 248 1.41 29.99 -13.96
CA THR A 248 1.44 31.37 -13.45
C THR A 248 1.85 31.39 -11.97
N SER A 249 1.35 30.43 -11.18
CA SER A 249 1.74 30.26 -9.77
C SER A 249 3.20 29.82 -9.60
N LEU A 250 3.77 29.07 -10.55
CA LEU A 250 5.17 28.64 -10.52
C LEU A 250 6.14 29.70 -11.04
N GLN A 251 5.83 30.38 -12.15
CA GLN A 251 6.69 31.39 -12.78
C GLN A 251 6.85 32.67 -11.93
N ALA A 252 5.77 33.07 -11.28
CA ALA A 252 5.85 34.16 -10.28
C ALA A 252 6.78 33.79 -9.12
N ALA A 253 7.06 32.50 -8.94
CA ALA A 253 7.90 32.00 -7.87
C ALA A 253 9.41 32.09 -8.17
N ASP A 254 9.85 31.85 -9.39
CA ASP A 254 11.27 31.65 -9.69
C ASP A 254 11.96 32.84 -10.34
N GLY A 255 11.21 33.87 -10.78
CA GLY A 255 11.77 35.04 -11.47
C GLY A 255 12.54 34.70 -12.76
N THR A 256 12.60 33.41 -13.09
CA THR A 256 13.21 32.86 -14.30
C THR A 256 12.09 32.50 -15.26
N GLY A 257 12.10 33.06 -16.45
CA GLY A 257 11.13 32.75 -17.50
C GLY A 257 11.30 31.30 -18.01
N VAL A 258 11.08 30.32 -17.13
CA VAL A 258 11.19 28.89 -17.48
C VAL A 258 10.00 28.51 -18.36
N THR A 259 10.27 28.25 -19.61
CA THR A 259 9.29 27.89 -20.65
C THR A 259 8.87 26.41 -20.62
N ALA A 260 9.55 25.57 -19.85
CA ALA A 260 9.22 24.14 -19.73
C ALA A 260 9.37 23.65 -18.28
N VAL A 261 8.24 23.43 -17.61
CA VAL A 261 8.17 22.77 -16.31
C VAL A 261 7.81 21.31 -16.56
N GLY A 262 8.56 20.38 -15.97
CA GLY A 262 8.23 18.95 -16.08
C GLY A 262 6.87 18.61 -15.44
N ASP A 263 6.27 17.48 -15.83
CA ASP A 263 4.94 17.03 -15.38
C ASP A 263 4.77 16.97 -13.84
N ALA A 264 5.78 16.56 -13.10
CA ALA A 264 5.66 16.38 -11.66
C ALA A 264 5.50 17.70 -10.88
N PRO A 265 6.29 18.77 -11.14
CA PRO A 265 6.08 20.09 -10.54
C PRO A 265 4.74 20.71 -10.94
N LEU A 266 4.32 20.56 -12.22
CA LEU A 266 3.04 21.07 -12.71
C LEU A 266 1.87 20.43 -11.95
N ARG A 267 1.86 19.10 -11.83
CA ARG A 267 0.82 18.38 -11.07
C ARG A 267 0.80 18.77 -9.60
N THR A 268 1.95 19.00 -8.98
CA THR A 268 2.03 19.49 -7.61
C THR A 268 1.38 20.87 -7.47
N ALA A 269 1.67 21.78 -8.40
CA ALA A 269 1.07 23.11 -8.43
C ALA A 269 -0.46 23.07 -8.64
N VAL A 270 -0.95 22.19 -9.53
CA VAL A 270 -2.39 21.96 -9.74
C VAL A 270 -3.06 21.51 -8.43
N VAL A 271 -2.50 20.52 -7.75
CA VAL A 271 -3.04 20.01 -6.48
C VAL A 271 -3.04 21.09 -5.41
N GLN A 272 -1.95 21.85 -5.30
CA GLN A 272 -1.83 22.94 -4.32
C GLN A 272 -2.84 24.05 -4.61
N THR A 273 -2.97 24.48 -5.86
CA THR A 273 -3.93 25.52 -6.27
C THR A 273 -5.37 25.09 -6.00
N ALA A 274 -5.73 23.85 -6.36
CA ALA A 274 -7.05 23.29 -6.09
C ALA A 274 -7.34 23.21 -4.58
N LEU A 275 -6.36 22.76 -3.78
CA LEU A 275 -6.50 22.71 -2.33
C LEU A 275 -6.70 24.10 -1.73
N LEU A 276 -5.92 25.09 -2.14
CA LEU A 276 -6.00 26.45 -1.62
C LEU A 276 -7.36 27.09 -1.94
N ARG A 277 -7.87 26.90 -3.17
CA ARG A 277 -9.22 27.33 -3.56
C ARG A 277 -10.29 26.65 -2.71
N ALA A 278 -10.22 25.33 -2.54
CA ALA A 278 -11.14 24.57 -1.70
C ALA A 278 -11.09 25.01 -0.22
N ALA A 279 -9.89 25.19 0.32
CA ALA A 279 -9.71 25.60 1.70
C ALA A 279 -10.34 26.98 1.96
N ARG A 280 -10.24 27.90 0.99
CA ARG A 280 -10.89 29.22 1.05
C ARG A 280 -12.41 29.11 0.96
N GLU A 281 -12.93 28.34 0.01
CA GLU A 281 -14.38 28.19 -0.25
C GLU A 281 -15.09 27.49 0.91
N PHE A 282 -14.49 26.42 1.44
CA PHE A 282 -15.15 25.55 2.43
C PHE A 282 -14.66 25.73 3.86
N GLY A 283 -13.75 26.67 4.12
CA GLY A 283 -13.24 26.94 5.46
C GLY A 283 -12.46 25.75 6.07
N LEU A 284 -11.68 25.05 5.26
CA LEU A 284 -10.97 23.84 5.71
C LEU A 284 -9.83 24.19 6.67
N ARG A 285 -9.76 23.50 7.81
CA ARG A 285 -8.72 23.72 8.82
C ARG A 285 -7.80 22.52 9.02
N ARG A 286 -8.30 21.30 8.80
CA ARG A 286 -7.57 20.04 8.98
C ARG A 286 -7.58 19.26 7.68
N VAL A 287 -6.47 19.27 6.95
CA VAL A 287 -6.40 18.67 5.62
C VAL A 287 -5.33 17.59 5.55
N LEU A 288 -5.71 16.44 5.02
CA LEU A 288 -4.81 15.33 4.75
C LEU A 288 -4.69 15.10 3.25
N VAL A 289 -3.45 15.17 2.72
CA VAL A 289 -3.17 15.02 1.30
C VAL A 289 -2.49 13.67 1.04
N PHE A 290 -3.06 12.87 0.15
CA PHE A 290 -2.50 11.57 -0.23
C PHE A 290 -1.77 11.67 -1.56
N THR A 291 -0.46 11.40 -1.53
CA THR A 291 0.43 11.35 -2.69
C THR A 291 0.89 9.91 -2.98
N THR A 292 1.49 9.68 -4.14
CA THR A 292 1.94 8.34 -4.55
C THR A 292 3.38 8.03 -4.16
N ARG A 293 4.22 9.04 -4.01
CA ARG A 293 5.66 8.92 -3.71
C ARG A 293 6.06 9.80 -2.53
N VAL A 294 7.06 9.35 -1.78
CA VAL A 294 7.59 10.10 -0.62
C VAL A 294 8.18 11.44 -1.06
N GLY A 295 8.87 11.48 -2.20
CA GLY A 295 9.39 12.72 -2.78
C GLY A 295 8.29 13.73 -3.07
N ASP A 296 7.18 13.29 -3.69
CA ASP A 296 6.03 14.15 -4.00
C ASP A 296 5.40 14.71 -2.71
N SER A 297 5.31 13.89 -1.65
CA SER A 297 4.77 14.30 -0.36
C SER A 297 5.63 15.38 0.31
N ARG A 298 6.94 15.16 0.34
CA ARG A 298 7.90 16.13 0.91
C ARG A 298 7.88 17.46 0.15
N GLU A 299 7.91 17.36 -1.18
CA GLU A 299 7.89 18.53 -2.05
C GLU A 299 6.58 19.32 -1.91
N PHE A 300 5.45 18.61 -1.85
CA PHE A 300 4.14 19.21 -1.61
C PHE A 300 4.13 20.04 -0.30
N ALA A 301 4.57 19.44 0.82
CA ALA A 301 4.60 20.13 2.11
C ALA A 301 5.55 21.33 2.12
N ARG A 302 6.71 21.22 1.45
CA ARG A 302 7.73 22.26 1.39
C ARG A 302 7.30 23.48 0.58
N THR A 303 6.52 23.27 -0.50
CA THR A 303 6.20 24.33 -1.47
C THR A 303 4.81 24.94 -1.29
N LEU A 304 3.91 24.30 -0.53
CA LEU A 304 2.52 24.77 -0.38
C LEU A 304 2.42 26.21 0.14
N GLY A 305 3.24 26.60 1.12
CA GLY A 305 3.24 27.96 1.67
C GLY A 305 3.63 29.01 0.63
N ARG A 306 4.59 28.67 -0.24
CA ARG A 306 4.99 29.52 -1.36
C ARG A 306 3.87 29.67 -2.39
N THR A 307 3.24 28.55 -2.80
CA THR A 307 2.08 28.60 -3.71
C THR A 307 0.96 29.45 -3.12
N ALA A 308 0.69 29.33 -1.81
CA ALA A 308 -0.31 30.15 -1.14
C ALA A 308 -0.02 31.64 -1.21
N SER A 309 1.26 32.07 -1.08
CA SER A 309 1.64 33.49 -1.17
C SER A 309 1.48 34.10 -2.57
N LEU A 310 1.48 33.24 -3.61
CA LEU A 310 1.40 33.69 -5.01
C LEU A 310 -0.03 33.73 -5.55
N LEU A 311 -0.99 33.07 -4.88
CA LEU A 311 -2.39 33.15 -5.27
C LEU A 311 -2.99 34.55 -5.00
N PRO A 312 -3.95 34.98 -5.84
CA PRO A 312 -4.77 36.16 -5.57
C PRO A 312 -5.44 36.10 -4.19
N ALA A 313 -5.65 37.25 -3.55
CA ALA A 313 -6.16 37.31 -2.19
C ALA A 313 -7.54 36.64 -2.02
N GLU A 314 -8.40 36.72 -3.03
CA GLU A 314 -9.71 36.07 -3.09
C GLU A 314 -9.66 34.54 -3.06
N HIS A 315 -8.56 33.95 -3.53
CA HIS A 315 -8.34 32.50 -3.56
C HIS A 315 -7.45 32.00 -2.41
N ARG A 316 -6.92 32.90 -1.61
CA ARG A 316 -6.01 32.57 -0.51
C ARG A 316 -6.81 32.25 0.76
N PRO A 317 -6.59 31.09 1.39
CA PRO A 317 -7.17 30.80 2.71
C PRO A 317 -6.72 31.84 3.73
N VAL A 318 -7.62 32.17 4.66
CA VAL A 318 -7.33 33.06 5.78
C VAL A 318 -6.63 32.29 6.89
N GLY A 319 -5.69 32.98 7.56
CA GLY A 319 -5.00 32.43 8.72
C GLY A 319 -3.65 31.78 8.42
N ARG A 320 -2.96 31.39 9.50
CA ARG A 320 -1.61 30.82 9.45
C ARG A 320 -1.64 29.38 8.91
N LEU A 321 -0.86 29.11 7.89
CA LEU A 321 -0.68 27.76 7.34
C LEU A 321 0.43 27.00 8.09
N THR A 322 0.11 25.82 8.62
CA THR A 322 1.07 24.82 9.10
C THR A 322 1.13 23.67 8.12
N THR A 323 2.33 23.28 7.68
CA THR A 323 2.52 22.18 6.74
C THR A 323 3.46 21.12 7.32
N GLY A 324 3.19 19.88 6.99
CA GLY A 324 4.05 18.76 7.35
C GLY A 324 3.88 17.58 6.40
N HIS A 325 4.74 16.58 6.54
CA HIS A 325 4.61 15.34 5.79
C HIS A 325 4.83 14.14 6.73
N VAL A 326 4.20 13.01 6.38
CA VAL A 326 4.35 11.75 7.12
C VAL A 326 4.67 10.61 6.15
N ASP A 327 5.74 9.86 6.44
CA ASP A 327 6.13 8.69 5.67
C ASP A 327 6.55 7.50 6.56
N GLY A 328 6.81 6.35 5.92
CA GLY A 328 7.20 5.12 6.61
C GLY A 328 8.61 5.13 7.21
N GLN A 329 9.47 6.08 6.82
CA GLN A 329 10.86 6.18 7.28
C GLN A 329 11.00 7.02 8.57
N GLN A 330 9.98 7.81 8.90
CA GLN A 330 9.97 8.63 10.11
C GLN A 330 9.77 7.80 11.36
N THR A 331 10.38 8.23 12.48
CA THR A 331 10.11 7.67 13.80
C THR A 331 8.66 7.93 14.24
N LEU A 332 8.17 7.14 15.18
CA LEU A 332 6.83 7.34 15.75
C LEU A 332 6.65 8.74 16.33
N ALA A 333 7.66 9.26 17.03
CA ALA A 333 7.64 10.59 17.62
C ALA A 333 7.51 11.70 16.54
N GLN A 334 8.28 11.59 15.45
CA GLN A 334 8.18 12.53 14.34
C GLN A 334 6.81 12.53 13.66
N ARG A 335 6.21 11.34 13.49
CA ARG A 335 4.85 11.20 12.95
C ARG A 335 3.82 11.81 13.90
N GLN A 336 3.97 11.56 15.20
CA GLN A 336 3.02 12.04 16.22
C GLN A 336 2.98 13.56 16.24
N ILE A 337 4.11 14.26 16.17
CA ILE A 337 4.18 15.73 16.12
C ILE A 337 3.31 16.27 14.95
N ASN A 338 3.44 15.68 13.76
CA ASN A 338 2.63 16.11 12.61
C ASN A 338 1.15 15.81 12.79
N LEU A 339 0.81 14.68 13.42
CA LEU A 339 -0.58 14.30 13.70
C LEU A 339 -1.21 15.18 14.79
N ASP A 340 -0.43 15.59 15.79
CA ASP A 340 -0.86 16.52 16.83
C ASP A 340 -1.15 17.90 16.23
N HIS A 341 -0.29 18.42 15.34
CA HIS A 341 -0.57 19.65 14.59
C HIS A 341 -1.82 19.55 13.72
N LEU A 342 -2.11 18.36 13.17
CA LEU A 342 -3.34 18.12 12.39
C LEU A 342 -4.57 18.05 13.30
N ALA A 343 -4.44 17.46 14.48
CA ALA A 343 -5.52 17.36 15.46
C ALA A 343 -5.93 18.71 16.01
N ASP A 344 -4.94 19.54 16.32
CA ASP A 344 -5.11 20.86 16.94
C ASP A 344 -4.40 21.94 16.12
N PRO A 345 -5.03 22.42 15.02
CA PRO A 345 -4.48 23.52 14.25
C PRO A 345 -4.56 24.84 15.04
N PRO A 346 -3.65 25.81 14.79
CA PRO A 346 -3.71 27.13 15.42
C PRO A 346 -5.11 27.77 15.34
N ASP A 347 -5.51 28.53 16.37
CA ASP A 347 -6.85 29.15 16.43
C ASP A 347 -7.15 30.00 15.21
N ASP A 348 -6.18 30.75 14.74
CA ASP A 348 -6.23 31.63 13.56
C ASP A 348 -5.70 30.98 12.28
N GLY A 349 -5.55 29.62 12.27
CA GLY A 349 -4.85 28.93 11.19
C GLY A 349 -5.48 27.61 10.76
N TRP A 350 -4.76 26.94 9.89
CA TRP A 350 -5.10 25.65 9.35
C TRP A 350 -3.85 24.80 9.09
N THR A 351 -4.03 23.48 9.12
CA THR A 351 -2.92 22.52 9.01
C THR A 351 -3.15 21.59 7.82
N VAL A 352 -2.09 21.38 7.04
CA VAL A 352 -2.05 20.46 5.91
C VAL A 352 -0.93 19.46 6.11
N ILE A 353 -1.27 18.19 6.22
CA ILE A 353 -0.30 17.10 6.29
C ILE A 353 -0.38 16.27 5.01
N SER A 354 0.74 16.12 4.33
CA SER A 354 0.84 15.21 3.18
C SER A 354 1.39 13.84 3.60
N SER A 355 0.93 12.78 2.95
CA SER A 355 1.33 11.41 3.29
C SER A 355 1.35 10.48 2.09
N VAL A 356 2.23 9.47 2.14
CA VAL A 356 2.24 8.34 1.22
C VAL A 356 1.95 7.08 2.03
N ARG A 357 0.79 6.45 1.82
CA ARG A 357 0.41 5.15 2.43
C ARG A 357 0.67 4.97 3.93
N ALA A 358 1.59 5.73 4.52
CA ALA A 358 2.04 5.57 5.90
C ALA A 358 0.93 5.79 6.92
N LEU A 359 -0.10 6.53 6.55
CA LEU A 359 -1.33 6.70 7.34
C LEU A 359 -2.41 5.68 6.95
N GLY A 360 -2.08 4.68 6.11
CA GLY A 360 -3.04 3.69 5.61
C GLY A 360 -3.63 2.84 6.71
N GLU A 361 -2.84 2.20 7.53
CA GLU A 361 -3.33 1.23 8.51
C GLU A 361 -2.55 1.29 9.82
N GLY A 362 -3.31 1.27 10.93
CA GLY A 362 -2.75 1.23 12.28
C GLY A 362 -2.23 2.56 12.82
N VAL A 363 -2.29 3.65 12.06
CA VAL A 363 -2.03 5.01 12.58
C VAL A 363 -3.37 5.63 12.95
N ASP A 364 -3.51 6.07 14.17
CA ASP A 364 -4.70 6.81 14.60
C ASP A 364 -4.60 8.24 14.09
N VAL A 365 -5.31 8.49 12.98
CA VAL A 365 -5.39 9.82 12.36
C VAL A 365 -6.55 10.56 13.00
N PRO A 366 -6.35 11.81 13.46
CA PRO A 366 -7.46 12.61 13.98
C PRO A 366 -8.54 12.83 12.93
N ALA A 367 -9.73 13.27 13.37
CA ALA A 367 -10.77 13.70 12.45
C ALA A 367 -10.26 14.87 11.60
N VAL A 368 -10.50 14.83 10.30
CA VAL A 368 -10.07 15.86 9.35
C VAL A 368 -11.26 16.43 8.59
N ASP A 369 -11.15 17.70 8.21
CA ASP A 369 -12.22 18.39 7.46
C ASP A 369 -12.17 18.04 5.96
N ALA A 370 -10.97 17.69 5.47
CA ALA A 370 -10.80 17.30 4.08
C ALA A 370 -9.69 16.26 3.87
N ILE A 371 -9.91 15.43 2.85
CA ILE A 371 -8.86 14.61 2.22
C ILE A 371 -8.68 15.02 0.77
N VAL A 372 -7.43 15.02 0.31
CA VAL A 372 -7.08 15.33 -1.08
C VAL A 372 -6.48 14.09 -1.73
N LEU A 373 -7.09 13.65 -2.82
CA LEU A 373 -6.64 12.50 -3.60
C LEU A 373 -5.96 13.00 -4.87
N THR A 374 -4.63 12.94 -4.90
CA THR A 374 -3.84 13.54 -5.99
C THR A 374 -3.76 12.68 -7.24
N ARG A 375 -4.06 11.40 -7.13
CA ARG A 375 -4.03 10.40 -8.23
C ARG A 375 -4.95 9.21 -7.93
N PRO A 376 -5.29 8.40 -8.94
CA PRO A 376 -6.04 7.18 -8.74
C PRO A 376 -5.38 6.27 -7.70
N MET A 377 -6.17 5.73 -6.78
CA MET A 377 -5.72 4.78 -5.79
C MET A 377 -5.70 3.37 -6.36
N ARG A 378 -4.84 2.50 -5.83
CA ARG A 378 -4.67 1.13 -6.35
C ARG A 378 -5.88 0.23 -6.13
N SER A 379 -6.77 0.57 -5.20
CA SER A 379 -7.98 -0.20 -4.93
C SER A 379 -9.07 0.66 -4.31
N PRO A 380 -10.34 0.38 -4.62
CA PRO A 380 -11.49 1.03 -4.00
C PRO A 380 -11.50 0.92 -2.47
N VAL A 381 -11.02 -0.18 -1.93
CA VAL A 381 -10.87 -0.39 -0.48
C VAL A 381 -10.01 0.71 0.16
N GLN A 382 -8.90 1.09 -0.50
CA GLN A 382 -8.05 2.19 0.00
C GLN A 382 -8.78 3.53 -0.01
N VAL A 383 -9.58 3.80 -1.04
CA VAL A 383 -10.41 5.01 -1.10
C VAL A 383 -11.34 5.06 0.11
N VAL A 384 -12.12 4.00 0.34
CA VAL A 384 -13.10 3.93 1.44
C VAL A 384 -12.43 4.06 2.81
N GLN A 385 -11.30 3.38 3.04
CA GLN A 385 -10.56 3.49 4.29
C GLN A 385 -10.01 4.90 4.52
N THR A 386 -9.58 5.55 3.44
CA THR A 386 -9.06 6.92 3.49
C THR A 386 -10.20 7.91 3.78
N VAL A 387 -11.31 7.80 3.04
CA VAL A 387 -12.50 8.61 3.23
C VAL A 387 -13.09 8.39 4.63
N GLY A 388 -13.21 7.16 5.09
CA GLY A 388 -13.74 6.83 6.41
C GLY A 388 -12.98 7.45 7.59
N ARG A 389 -11.77 7.97 7.37
CA ARG A 389 -11.03 8.77 8.37
C ARG A 389 -11.55 10.20 8.44
N ALA A 390 -11.86 10.79 7.27
CA ALA A 390 -12.46 12.12 7.18
C ALA A 390 -13.91 12.14 7.69
N LEU A 391 -14.63 11.03 7.55
CA LEU A 391 -16.02 10.91 8.03
C LEU A 391 -16.13 10.73 9.55
N ARG A 392 -15.05 10.58 10.29
CA ARG A 392 -15.10 10.58 11.76
C ARG A 392 -15.67 11.89 12.24
N ARG A 393 -16.68 11.82 13.11
CA ARG A 393 -17.32 13.02 13.64
C ARG A 393 -16.28 13.97 14.24
N ASN A 394 -16.24 15.18 13.68
CA ASN A 394 -15.40 16.26 14.16
C ASN A 394 -16.27 17.29 14.90
N PRO A 395 -16.27 17.32 16.24
CA PRO A 395 -17.09 18.29 16.99
C PRO A 395 -16.78 19.76 16.69
N ALA A 396 -15.55 20.04 16.22
CA ALA A 396 -15.12 21.38 15.83
C ALA A 396 -15.19 21.62 14.30
N GLY A 397 -15.77 20.66 13.56
CA GLY A 397 -15.90 20.73 12.09
C GLY A 397 -17.28 21.24 11.64
N THR A 398 -17.45 21.31 10.33
CA THR A 398 -18.72 21.74 9.69
C THR A 398 -19.79 20.65 9.63
N GLY A 399 -19.52 19.44 10.15
CA GLY A 399 -20.39 18.27 10.01
C GLY A 399 -20.38 17.64 8.60
N THR A 400 -19.55 18.17 7.69
CA THR A 400 -19.42 17.66 6.31
C THR A 400 -17.94 17.58 5.93
N ALA A 401 -17.44 16.38 5.69
CA ALA A 401 -16.10 16.13 5.21
C ALA A 401 -15.98 16.40 3.70
N THR A 402 -14.87 16.97 3.26
CA THR A 402 -14.60 17.25 1.85
C THR A 402 -13.63 16.22 1.27
N ILE A 403 -14.05 15.54 0.22
CA ILE A 403 -13.19 14.67 -0.60
C ILE A 403 -12.79 15.47 -1.83
N LEU A 404 -11.58 16.02 -1.83
CA LEU A 404 -11.10 16.88 -2.92
C LEU A 404 -10.36 16.03 -3.96
N VAL A 405 -10.78 16.17 -5.22
CA VAL A 405 -10.13 15.56 -6.38
C VAL A 405 -9.70 16.69 -7.34
N PRO A 406 -8.41 17.05 -7.34
CA PRO A 406 -7.86 18.00 -8.29
C PRO A 406 -7.78 17.42 -9.70
N LEU A 407 -8.17 18.18 -10.72
CA LEU A 407 -8.03 17.83 -12.12
C LEU A 407 -7.09 18.80 -12.82
N LEU A 408 -6.14 18.27 -13.57
CA LEU A 408 -5.39 19.05 -14.55
C LEU A 408 -6.24 19.18 -15.82
N LEU A 409 -6.60 20.41 -16.16
CA LEU A 409 -7.39 20.70 -17.35
C LEU A 409 -6.48 21.11 -18.51
N PRO A 410 -6.79 20.68 -19.74
CA PRO A 410 -6.16 21.24 -20.93
C PRO A 410 -6.48 22.73 -21.02
N ASP A 411 -5.58 23.53 -21.59
CA ASP A 411 -5.81 24.98 -21.75
C ASP A 411 -6.93 25.31 -22.75
N ASP A 412 -7.28 24.36 -23.64
CA ASP A 412 -8.42 24.45 -24.54
C ASP A 412 -9.57 23.58 -23.99
N PRO A 413 -10.71 24.19 -23.63
CA PRO A 413 -11.89 23.47 -23.14
C PRO A 413 -12.40 22.38 -24.08
N ALA A 414 -12.21 22.54 -25.40
CA ALA A 414 -12.65 21.55 -26.39
C ALA A 414 -11.92 20.20 -26.28
N GLN A 415 -10.75 20.16 -25.67
CA GLN A 415 -9.96 18.95 -25.45
C GLN A 415 -10.38 18.18 -24.20
N LEU A 416 -11.18 18.76 -23.31
CA LEU A 416 -11.59 18.13 -22.03
C LEU A 416 -12.32 16.77 -22.21
N PRO A 417 -13.16 16.54 -23.21
CA PRO A 417 -13.80 15.24 -23.42
C PRO A 417 -12.81 14.10 -23.68
N HIS A 418 -11.60 14.40 -24.11
CA HIS A 418 -10.53 13.44 -24.42
C HIS A 418 -9.54 13.21 -23.27
N ALA A 419 -9.68 13.93 -22.16
CA ALA A 419 -8.82 13.81 -20.98
C ALA A 419 -9.27 12.65 -20.08
N ASP A 420 -9.33 11.45 -20.62
CA ASP A 420 -9.85 10.24 -19.94
C ASP A 420 -9.14 9.92 -18.62
N ASP A 421 -7.83 10.11 -18.58
CA ASP A 421 -6.99 9.76 -17.42
C ASP A 421 -7.23 10.64 -16.18
N GLU A 422 -7.57 11.89 -16.41
CA GLU A 422 -7.77 12.84 -15.30
C GLU A 422 -9.06 12.51 -14.51
N TRP A 423 -10.10 11.98 -15.18
CA TRP A 423 -11.36 11.62 -14.55
C TRP A 423 -11.31 10.29 -13.77
N GLU A 424 -10.29 9.46 -13.99
CA GLU A 424 -10.20 8.15 -13.35
C GLU A 424 -10.26 8.23 -11.82
N THR A 425 -9.61 9.24 -11.21
CA THR A 425 -9.66 9.43 -9.75
C THR A 425 -11.06 9.75 -9.26
N VAL A 426 -11.79 10.61 -9.99
CA VAL A 426 -13.18 10.98 -9.66
C VAL A 426 -14.07 9.76 -9.72
N LEU A 427 -13.98 9.00 -10.81
CA LEU A 427 -14.77 7.80 -11.02
C LEU A 427 -14.49 6.73 -9.95
N GLN A 428 -13.23 6.53 -9.59
CA GLN A 428 -12.85 5.60 -8.52
C GLN A 428 -13.42 6.01 -7.16
N VAL A 429 -13.40 7.30 -6.84
CA VAL A 429 -13.97 7.82 -5.58
C VAL A 429 -15.48 7.57 -5.55
N LEU A 430 -16.19 7.99 -6.60
CA LEU A 430 -17.65 7.85 -6.65
C LEU A 430 -18.07 6.38 -6.62
N TRP A 431 -17.36 5.52 -7.36
CA TRP A 431 -17.63 4.09 -7.35
C TRP A 431 -17.37 3.45 -5.98
N ALA A 432 -16.25 3.83 -5.35
CA ALA A 432 -15.92 3.33 -4.02
C ALA A 432 -16.97 3.77 -2.98
N MET A 433 -17.40 5.01 -3.04
CA MET A 433 -18.43 5.54 -2.13
C MET A 433 -19.80 4.92 -2.39
N ARG A 434 -20.20 4.73 -3.65
CA ARG A 434 -21.44 4.03 -4.02
C ARG A 434 -21.52 2.63 -3.41
N ALA A 435 -20.42 1.88 -3.41
CA ALA A 435 -20.39 0.52 -2.87
C ALA A 435 -20.63 0.47 -1.34
N HIS A 436 -20.51 1.59 -0.65
CA HIS A 436 -20.58 1.68 0.81
C HIS A 436 -21.62 2.67 1.35
N ASP A 437 -22.23 3.48 0.48
CA ASP A 437 -23.31 4.42 0.82
C ASP A 437 -24.53 4.12 -0.07
N GLU A 438 -25.53 3.52 0.53
CA GLU A 438 -26.78 3.12 -0.15
C GLU A 438 -27.58 4.33 -0.65
N THR A 439 -27.47 5.49 0.03
CA THR A 439 -28.16 6.71 -0.38
C THR A 439 -27.53 7.33 -1.61
N LEU A 440 -26.20 7.39 -1.67
CA LEU A 440 -25.47 7.81 -2.86
C LEU A 440 -25.70 6.83 -4.02
N ALA A 441 -25.71 5.53 -3.74
CA ALA A 441 -26.00 4.51 -4.75
C ALA A 441 -27.37 4.70 -5.38
N ALA A 442 -28.40 4.87 -4.57
CA ALA A 442 -29.77 5.10 -5.04
C ALA A 442 -29.91 6.39 -5.85
N ASP A 443 -29.28 7.49 -5.41
CA ASP A 443 -29.29 8.77 -6.13
C ASP A 443 -28.57 8.66 -7.50
N LEU A 444 -27.42 8.00 -7.55
CA LEU A 444 -26.71 7.74 -8.80
C LEU A 444 -27.53 6.86 -9.75
N ASP A 445 -28.20 5.83 -9.25
CA ASP A 445 -29.04 4.91 -10.06
C ASP A 445 -30.30 5.58 -10.61
N ILE A 446 -30.92 6.46 -9.85
CA ILE A 446 -32.07 7.26 -10.31
C ILE A 446 -31.61 8.18 -11.43
N ARG A 447 -30.54 8.94 -11.22
CA ARG A 447 -30.02 9.90 -12.21
C ARG A 447 -29.50 9.21 -13.47
N HIS A 448 -28.90 8.03 -13.35
CA HIS A 448 -28.49 7.23 -14.50
C HIS A 448 -29.69 6.82 -15.36
N ARG A 449 -30.77 6.32 -14.74
CA ARG A 449 -32.00 5.98 -15.44
C ARG A 449 -32.61 7.20 -16.12
N ASP A 450 -32.70 8.33 -15.42
CA ASP A 450 -33.26 9.57 -15.97
C ASP A 450 -32.46 10.08 -17.16
N ALA A 451 -31.14 9.97 -17.13
CA ALA A 451 -30.25 10.37 -18.23
C ALA A 451 -30.45 9.54 -19.51
N HIS A 452 -30.87 8.26 -19.37
CA HIS A 452 -31.03 7.35 -20.50
C HIS A 452 -32.49 7.13 -20.95
N THR A 453 -33.48 7.43 -20.11
CA THR A 453 -34.89 7.15 -20.43
C THR A 453 -35.70 8.39 -20.78
N SER A 454 -35.29 9.57 -20.39
CA SER A 454 -36.08 10.77 -20.67
C SER A 454 -35.76 11.32 -22.07
N HIS A 455 -36.79 11.38 -22.92
CA HIS A 455 -36.85 12.22 -24.14
C HIS A 455 -36.95 13.72 -23.76
N ASP A 456 -36.94 14.03 -22.46
CA ASP A 456 -37.05 15.37 -21.93
C ASP A 456 -35.70 16.08 -21.98
N THR A 457 -35.66 17.29 -22.48
CA THR A 457 -34.50 18.17 -22.63
C THR A 457 -33.87 18.62 -21.32
N ARG A 458 -34.28 18.06 -20.17
CA ARG A 458 -33.67 18.37 -18.87
C ARG A 458 -32.25 17.85 -18.79
N GLN A 459 -31.34 18.74 -18.47
CA GLN A 459 -29.93 18.40 -18.29
C GLN A 459 -29.77 17.36 -17.17
N PRO A 460 -29.01 16.27 -17.38
CA PRO A 460 -28.68 15.34 -16.31
C PRO A 460 -27.92 16.09 -15.21
N ARG A 461 -28.35 15.91 -13.97
CA ARG A 461 -27.75 16.56 -12.80
C ARG A 461 -26.92 15.56 -12.01
N LEU A 462 -25.76 15.99 -11.53
CA LEU A 462 -24.98 15.23 -10.57
C LEU A 462 -25.70 15.16 -9.21
N PRO A 463 -25.40 14.14 -8.38
CA PRO A 463 -25.79 14.13 -6.98
C PRO A 463 -25.37 15.43 -6.28
N GLU A 464 -26.18 15.93 -5.34
CA GLU A 464 -25.88 17.17 -4.61
C GLU A 464 -24.56 17.10 -3.84
N ARG A 465 -24.14 15.90 -3.48
CA ARG A 465 -22.84 15.63 -2.84
C ARG A 465 -21.64 15.74 -3.80
N VAL A 466 -21.85 15.89 -5.12
CA VAL A 466 -20.79 15.98 -6.13
C VAL A 466 -20.77 17.39 -6.70
N LEU A 467 -19.75 18.13 -6.35
CA LEU A 467 -19.55 19.54 -6.75
C LEU A 467 -18.43 19.64 -7.77
N LEU A 468 -18.74 20.23 -8.93
CA LEU A 468 -17.73 20.57 -9.93
C LEU A 468 -17.38 22.06 -9.80
N ARG A 469 -16.09 22.36 -9.71
CA ARG A 469 -15.52 23.72 -9.68
C ARG A 469 -14.52 23.85 -10.82
N MET A 470 -14.98 24.39 -11.93
CA MET A 470 -14.17 24.55 -13.14
C MET A 470 -13.94 26.03 -13.43
N PRO A 471 -12.85 26.40 -14.09
CA PRO A 471 -12.63 27.76 -14.57
C PRO A 471 -13.76 28.22 -15.52
N GLU A 472 -13.88 29.52 -15.68
CA GLU A 472 -14.83 30.11 -16.61
C GLU A 472 -14.64 29.58 -18.03
N GLY A 473 -15.76 29.28 -18.72
CA GLY A 473 -15.73 28.72 -20.06
C GLY A 473 -15.60 27.19 -20.15
N TYR A 474 -15.26 26.50 -19.04
CA TYR A 474 -15.15 25.03 -19.04
C TYR A 474 -16.47 24.30 -18.77
N LEU A 475 -17.42 24.91 -18.07
CA LEU A 475 -18.74 24.34 -17.81
C LEU A 475 -19.76 24.80 -18.84
N THR A 476 -19.60 24.36 -20.08
CA THR A 476 -20.67 24.46 -21.07
C THR A 476 -21.72 23.38 -20.83
N ASP A 477 -22.98 23.62 -21.24
CA ASP A 477 -24.06 22.65 -21.10
C ASP A 477 -23.73 21.30 -21.72
N THR A 478 -23.05 21.33 -22.87
CA THR A 478 -22.61 20.10 -23.58
C THR A 478 -21.58 19.34 -22.78
N LEU A 479 -20.59 20.04 -22.19
CA LEU A 479 -19.55 19.43 -21.40
C LEU A 479 -20.08 18.90 -20.07
N LEU A 480 -20.92 19.68 -19.39
CA LEU A 480 -21.55 19.24 -18.15
C LEU A 480 -22.38 17.96 -18.38
N ARG A 481 -23.12 17.90 -19.49
CA ARG A 481 -23.84 16.70 -19.90
C ARG A 481 -22.88 15.53 -20.15
N HIS A 482 -21.82 15.72 -20.90
CA HIS A 482 -20.83 14.67 -21.21
C HIS A 482 -20.19 14.12 -19.93
N VAL A 483 -19.71 15.00 -19.05
CA VAL A 483 -19.10 14.62 -17.77
C VAL A 483 -20.10 13.91 -16.86
N THR A 484 -21.33 14.43 -16.78
CA THR A 484 -22.38 13.84 -15.95
C THR A 484 -22.76 12.45 -16.43
N VAL A 485 -23.02 12.28 -17.72
CA VAL A 485 -23.34 10.97 -18.31
C VAL A 485 -22.16 10.00 -18.09
N ARG A 486 -20.93 10.45 -18.28
CA ARG A 486 -19.74 9.63 -18.04
C ARG A 486 -19.61 9.18 -16.58
N ILE A 487 -19.83 10.07 -15.62
CA ILE A 487 -19.85 9.73 -14.19
C ILE A 487 -20.95 8.68 -13.92
N LEU A 488 -22.14 8.88 -14.47
CA LEU A 488 -23.26 7.98 -14.27
C LEU A 488 -23.04 6.62 -14.94
N ASP A 489 -22.53 6.58 -16.17
CA ASP A 489 -22.25 5.34 -16.92
C ASP A 489 -21.16 4.48 -16.29
N HIS A 490 -20.14 5.11 -15.71
CA HIS A 490 -19.07 4.40 -15.02
C HIS A 490 -19.44 3.95 -13.61
N ALA A 491 -20.53 4.45 -13.07
CA ALA A 491 -21.10 3.96 -11.82
C ALA A 491 -21.73 2.55 -11.93
N ASP A 492 -21.84 1.98 -13.15
CA ASP A 492 -22.33 0.61 -13.36
C ASP A 492 -21.25 -0.44 -13.02
N PRO A 493 -21.44 -1.27 -11.98
CA PRO A 493 -20.48 -2.29 -11.57
C PRO A 493 -20.25 -3.38 -12.64
N HIS A 494 -21.18 -3.58 -13.58
CA HIS A 494 -21.07 -4.59 -14.63
C HIS A 494 -20.15 -4.18 -15.79
N ARG A 495 -19.83 -2.89 -15.95
CA ARG A 495 -18.96 -2.39 -17.03
C ARG A 495 -17.47 -2.31 -16.68
N LEU A 496 -17.11 -2.41 -15.38
CA LEU A 496 -15.71 -2.28 -14.91
C LEU A 496 -14.82 -3.50 -15.20
N VAL A 497 -15.37 -4.59 -15.74
CA VAL A 497 -14.63 -5.82 -16.02
C VAL A 497 -13.77 -5.76 -17.28
N ALA A 498 -13.94 -4.76 -18.17
CA ALA A 498 -13.46 -4.87 -19.56
C ALA A 498 -12.64 -3.70 -20.13
N ARG A 499 -12.19 -2.70 -19.35
CA ARG A 499 -11.31 -1.67 -19.94
C ARG A 499 -9.87 -1.79 -19.42
N PRO A 500 -8.88 -1.93 -20.34
CA PRO A 500 -7.49 -1.70 -19.97
C PRO A 500 -7.35 -0.26 -19.45
N SER A 501 -6.63 -0.07 -18.34
CA SER A 501 -6.30 1.27 -17.85
C SER A 501 -5.64 2.06 -18.98
N SER A 502 -5.86 3.37 -19.03
CA SER A 502 -5.22 4.25 -20.02
C SER A 502 -3.69 4.08 -20.04
N ALA A 503 -3.07 3.85 -18.88
CA ALA A 503 -1.66 3.49 -18.76
C ALA A 503 -1.29 2.23 -19.57
N TRP A 504 -2.21 1.27 -19.72
CA TRP A 504 -2.00 0.12 -20.60
C TRP A 504 -2.06 0.54 -22.07
N ALA A 505 -3.07 1.30 -22.48
CA ALA A 505 -3.22 1.74 -23.86
C ALA A 505 -2.04 2.62 -24.31
N THR A 506 -1.63 3.56 -23.47
CA THR A 506 -0.43 4.40 -23.69
C THR A 506 0.84 3.54 -23.74
N GLY A 507 0.96 2.57 -22.83
CA GLY A 507 2.08 1.63 -22.81
C GLY A 507 2.16 0.77 -24.06
N ILE A 508 1.02 0.31 -24.58
CA ILE A 508 0.95 -0.46 -25.83
C ILE A 508 1.23 0.43 -27.05
N ALA A 509 0.77 1.67 -27.06
CA ALA A 509 1.09 2.62 -28.15
C ALA A 509 2.61 2.90 -28.18
N ALA A 510 3.24 3.17 -27.04
CA ALA A 510 4.68 3.35 -26.93
C ALA A 510 5.45 2.07 -27.32
N ALA A 511 4.96 0.90 -26.88
CA ALA A 511 5.53 -0.39 -27.25
C ALA A 511 5.47 -0.66 -28.75
N ARG A 512 4.37 -0.26 -29.40
CA ARG A 512 4.20 -0.38 -30.86
C ARG A 512 5.16 0.53 -31.61
N ALA A 513 5.26 1.80 -31.23
CA ALA A 513 6.20 2.74 -31.84
C ALA A 513 7.66 2.26 -31.71
N PHE A 514 8.03 1.71 -30.55
CA PHE A 514 9.35 1.11 -30.35
C PHE A 514 9.55 -0.13 -31.25
N HIS A 515 8.56 -1.03 -31.31
CA HIS A 515 8.61 -2.23 -32.14
C HIS A 515 8.71 -1.91 -33.64
N GLU A 516 7.96 -0.92 -34.13
CA GLU A 516 7.99 -0.48 -35.52
C GLU A 516 9.37 0.04 -35.92
N ARG A 517 10.11 0.64 -34.99
CA ARG A 517 11.47 1.15 -35.21
C ARG A 517 12.56 0.10 -35.03
N GLU A 518 12.47 -0.72 -33.98
CA GLU A 518 13.54 -1.63 -33.57
C GLU A 518 13.29 -3.09 -33.98
N GLY A 519 12.08 -3.46 -34.38
CA GLY A 519 11.69 -4.83 -34.74
C GLY A 519 11.53 -5.80 -33.57
N HIS A 520 11.66 -5.33 -32.34
CA HIS A 520 11.52 -6.13 -31.10
C HIS A 520 11.03 -5.26 -29.94
N LEU A 521 10.67 -5.88 -28.79
CA LEU A 521 10.24 -5.17 -27.59
C LEU A 521 11.22 -5.35 -26.41
N ASP A 522 12.53 -5.38 -26.67
CA ASP A 522 13.58 -5.49 -25.65
C ASP A 522 14.18 -4.11 -25.27
N ALA A 523 13.30 -3.16 -24.93
CA ALA A 523 13.73 -1.83 -24.51
C ALA A 523 14.55 -1.90 -23.20
N PRO A 524 15.65 -1.10 -23.08
CA PRO A 524 16.39 -0.95 -21.85
C PRO A 524 15.51 -0.48 -20.67
N ARG A 525 15.88 -0.83 -19.43
CA ARG A 525 15.07 -0.56 -18.23
C ARG A 525 14.65 0.91 -18.05
N PHE A 526 15.46 1.84 -18.49
CA PHE A 526 15.22 3.29 -18.35
C PHE A 526 14.92 3.96 -19.69
N HIS A 527 14.57 3.17 -20.70
CA HIS A 527 14.21 3.69 -22.01
C HIS A 527 12.86 4.43 -21.95
N ARG A 528 12.85 5.63 -22.53
CA ARG A 528 11.65 6.44 -22.71
C ARG A 528 11.30 6.48 -24.20
N GLU A 529 10.04 6.27 -24.50
CA GLU A 529 9.47 6.47 -25.83
C GLU A 529 8.64 7.76 -25.77
N GLY A 530 9.17 8.86 -26.30
CA GLY A 530 8.68 10.20 -25.99
C GLY A 530 8.71 10.45 -24.49
N ASP A 531 7.60 10.87 -23.91
CA ASP A 531 7.47 11.13 -22.46
C ASP A 531 7.07 9.89 -21.66
N PHE A 532 6.90 8.72 -22.31
CA PHE A 532 6.46 7.51 -21.62
C PHE A 532 7.65 6.64 -21.19
N ASP A 533 7.64 6.14 -19.92
CA ASP A 533 8.66 5.20 -19.40
C ASP A 533 8.38 3.79 -19.92
N LEU A 534 8.76 3.52 -21.18
CA LEU A 534 8.54 2.23 -21.82
C LEU A 534 9.32 1.10 -21.15
N GLY A 535 10.57 1.36 -20.75
CA GLY A 535 11.40 0.37 -20.04
C GLY A 535 10.77 -0.08 -18.72
N GLY A 536 10.23 0.87 -17.96
CA GLY A 536 9.47 0.60 -16.73
C GLY A 536 8.18 -0.19 -17.00
N PHE A 537 7.44 0.18 -18.04
CA PHE A 537 6.21 -0.53 -18.45
C PHE A 537 6.47 -1.98 -18.83
N ILE A 538 7.47 -2.25 -19.69
CA ILE A 538 7.84 -3.61 -20.09
C ILE A 538 8.30 -4.42 -18.88
N HIS A 539 9.09 -3.83 -17.98
CA HIS A 539 9.51 -4.49 -16.75
C HIS A 539 8.29 -4.84 -15.85
N TYR A 540 7.34 -3.94 -15.73
CA TYR A 540 6.08 -4.16 -15.02
C TYR A 540 5.27 -5.30 -15.66
N CYS A 541 5.11 -5.30 -16.99
CA CYS A 541 4.42 -6.37 -17.71
C CYS A 541 5.09 -7.73 -17.50
N ARG A 542 6.42 -7.80 -17.56
CA ARG A 542 7.18 -9.04 -17.24
C ARG A 542 6.98 -9.51 -15.81
N GLY A 543 6.89 -8.59 -14.86
CA GLY A 543 6.55 -8.89 -13.46
C GLY A 543 5.16 -9.51 -13.33
N ARG A 544 4.16 -8.91 -13.98
CA ARG A 544 2.78 -9.39 -13.98
C ARG A 544 2.60 -10.71 -14.72
N TYR A 545 3.34 -10.93 -15.80
CA TYR A 545 3.35 -12.21 -16.51
C TYR A 545 3.85 -13.34 -15.60
N ARG A 546 4.97 -13.15 -14.90
CA ARG A 546 5.51 -14.13 -13.94
C ARG A 546 4.54 -14.42 -12.79
N SER A 547 3.79 -13.42 -12.35
CA SER A 547 2.76 -13.56 -11.32
C SER A 547 1.41 -14.02 -11.87
N ARG A 548 1.32 -14.36 -13.16
CA ARG A 548 0.08 -14.75 -13.86
C ARG A 548 -1.05 -13.73 -13.69
N GLN A 549 -0.71 -12.44 -13.74
CA GLN A 549 -1.64 -11.32 -13.52
C GLN A 549 -2.00 -10.57 -14.81
N LEU A 550 -1.47 -10.95 -15.97
CA LEU A 550 -1.90 -10.45 -17.27
C LEU A 550 -3.05 -11.30 -17.79
N THR A 551 -3.99 -10.66 -18.52
CA THR A 551 -5.03 -11.40 -19.21
C THR A 551 -4.47 -12.08 -20.47
N PRO A 552 -5.11 -13.14 -21.00
CA PRO A 552 -4.68 -13.78 -22.25
C PRO A 552 -4.55 -12.79 -23.43
N ASP A 553 -5.47 -11.81 -23.52
CA ASP A 553 -5.43 -10.77 -24.56
C ASP A 553 -4.24 -9.82 -24.38
N GLN A 554 -3.92 -9.45 -23.12
CA GLN A 554 -2.75 -8.65 -22.82
C GLN A 554 -1.45 -9.39 -23.13
N VAL A 555 -1.40 -10.69 -22.87
CA VAL A 555 -0.26 -11.54 -23.23
C VAL A 555 -0.10 -11.59 -24.73
N ARG A 556 -1.16 -11.91 -25.49
CA ARG A 556 -1.14 -11.93 -26.95
C ARG A 556 -0.69 -10.60 -27.55
N THR A 557 -1.28 -9.49 -27.08
CA THR A 557 -0.91 -8.15 -27.56
C THR A 557 0.58 -7.85 -27.38
N LEU A 558 1.18 -8.25 -26.28
CA LEU A 558 2.60 -8.06 -26.02
C LEU A 558 3.47 -9.06 -26.80
N GLU A 559 2.99 -10.28 -27.01
CA GLU A 559 3.67 -11.31 -27.83
C GLU A 559 3.69 -10.91 -29.30
N ASP A 560 2.59 -10.36 -29.83
CA ASP A 560 2.50 -9.81 -31.18
C ASP A 560 3.48 -8.65 -31.41
N LEU A 561 3.81 -7.91 -30.34
CA LEU A 561 4.84 -6.85 -30.34
C LEU A 561 6.25 -7.39 -30.03
N GLY A 562 6.42 -8.70 -29.97
CA GLY A 562 7.73 -9.33 -29.80
C GLY A 562 8.34 -9.20 -28.39
N ILE A 563 7.51 -9.19 -27.34
CA ILE A 563 8.02 -9.15 -25.96
C ILE A 563 8.77 -10.44 -25.61
N ASN A 564 9.95 -10.28 -25.07
CA ASN A 564 10.69 -11.40 -24.52
C ASN A 564 10.35 -11.55 -23.01
N TRP A 565 9.60 -12.58 -22.63
CA TRP A 565 9.23 -12.85 -21.25
C TRP A 565 10.40 -13.35 -20.38
N ARG A 566 11.44 -13.97 -21.02
CA ARG A 566 12.56 -14.63 -20.35
C ARG A 566 13.89 -13.90 -20.56
N VAL A 567 13.92 -12.60 -20.42
CA VAL A 567 15.12 -11.77 -20.63
C VAL A 567 16.34 -12.25 -19.84
N HIS A 568 16.15 -12.81 -18.64
CA HIS A 568 17.23 -13.38 -17.84
C HIS A 568 17.83 -14.64 -18.47
N ASP A 569 17.03 -15.43 -19.19
CA ASP A 569 17.50 -16.65 -19.85
C ASP A 569 18.21 -16.30 -21.15
N SER A 570 17.67 -15.37 -21.96
CA SER A 570 18.33 -14.92 -23.18
C SER A 570 19.63 -14.14 -22.91
N ARG A 571 19.69 -13.35 -21.85
CA ARG A 571 20.92 -12.71 -21.39
C ARG A 571 21.93 -13.77 -20.89
N TRP A 572 21.43 -14.78 -20.18
CA TRP A 572 22.28 -15.88 -19.72
C TRP A 572 22.83 -16.70 -20.89
N GLN A 573 22.02 -16.98 -21.92
CA GLN A 573 22.50 -17.67 -23.15
C GLN A 573 23.57 -16.86 -23.87
N ARG A 574 23.44 -15.53 -23.98
CA ARG A 574 24.51 -14.66 -24.50
C ARG A 574 25.79 -14.73 -23.66
N HIS A 575 25.66 -14.78 -22.33
CA HIS A 575 26.81 -14.96 -21.44
C HIS A 575 27.46 -16.32 -21.63
N LEU A 576 26.69 -17.41 -21.77
CA LEU A 576 27.22 -18.74 -22.07
C LEU A 576 27.91 -18.79 -23.42
N ALA A 577 27.34 -18.16 -24.45
CA ALA A 577 27.98 -18.09 -25.78
C ALA A 577 29.30 -17.34 -25.72
N ALA A 578 29.40 -16.27 -24.95
CA ALA A 578 30.66 -15.54 -24.73
C ALA A 578 31.72 -16.40 -24.00
N PHE A 579 31.31 -17.15 -22.97
CA PHE A 579 32.21 -18.12 -22.33
C PHE A 579 32.65 -19.23 -23.28
N ALA A 580 31.74 -19.75 -24.10
CA ALA A 580 32.08 -20.78 -25.10
C ALA A 580 33.02 -20.25 -26.20
N ALA A 581 32.83 -18.98 -26.65
CA ALA A 581 33.72 -18.34 -27.61
C ALA A 581 35.12 -18.15 -27.04
N PHE A 582 35.22 -17.67 -25.81
CA PHE A 582 36.51 -17.54 -25.10
C PHE A 582 37.19 -18.91 -24.93
N HIS A 583 36.44 -19.95 -24.50
CA HIS A 583 36.94 -21.29 -24.30
C HIS A 583 37.46 -21.92 -25.59
N ARG A 584 36.76 -21.76 -26.71
CA ARG A 584 37.21 -22.25 -28.03
C ARG A 584 38.53 -21.63 -28.48
N ARG A 585 38.77 -20.35 -28.14
CA ARG A 585 39.98 -19.62 -28.52
C ARG A 585 41.14 -19.91 -27.60
N GLU A 586 40.90 -19.93 -26.28
CA GLU A 586 41.94 -19.99 -25.26
C GLU A 586 42.15 -21.43 -24.69
N GLY A 587 41.23 -22.35 -24.96
CA GLY A 587 41.29 -23.71 -24.41
C GLY A 587 40.96 -23.81 -22.91
N HIS A 588 40.63 -22.70 -22.26
CA HIS A 588 40.29 -22.65 -20.83
C HIS A 588 39.36 -21.48 -20.49
N LEU A 589 38.75 -21.47 -19.29
CA LEU A 589 37.89 -20.38 -18.78
C LEU A 589 38.54 -19.56 -17.64
N ARG A 590 39.88 -19.42 -17.63
CA ARG A 590 40.59 -18.49 -16.75
C ARG A 590 40.59 -17.08 -17.35
N VAL A 591 39.40 -16.47 -17.37
CA VAL A 591 39.20 -15.17 -17.99
C VAL A 591 39.92 -14.06 -17.20
N PRO A 592 40.81 -13.27 -17.82
CA PRO A 592 41.41 -12.09 -17.19
C PRO A 592 40.36 -11.07 -16.76
N ARG A 593 40.66 -10.29 -15.70
CA ARG A 593 39.67 -9.39 -15.09
C ARG A 593 39.13 -8.33 -16.05
N ASP A 594 40.00 -7.83 -16.93
CA ASP A 594 39.64 -6.75 -17.84
C ASP A 594 39.20 -7.24 -19.23
N HIS A 595 39.10 -8.57 -19.41
CA HIS A 595 38.75 -9.16 -20.70
C HIS A 595 37.31 -8.89 -21.10
N ARG A 596 37.13 -8.48 -22.35
CA ARG A 596 35.84 -8.30 -23.03
C ARG A 596 35.70 -9.31 -24.17
N GLU A 597 34.52 -9.90 -24.26
CA GLU A 597 34.11 -10.74 -25.39
C GLU A 597 32.95 -10.04 -26.09
N GLY A 598 33.21 -9.35 -27.20
CA GLY A 598 32.28 -8.42 -27.82
C GLY A 598 31.94 -7.27 -26.88
N ASP A 599 30.63 -7.07 -26.67
CA ASP A 599 30.09 -6.07 -25.75
C ASP A 599 30.07 -6.53 -24.27
N ILE A 600 30.40 -7.80 -24.01
CA ILE A 600 30.31 -8.39 -22.66
C ILE A 600 31.66 -8.25 -21.92
N GLN A 601 31.66 -7.63 -20.75
CA GLN A 601 32.80 -7.62 -19.83
C GLN A 601 32.93 -8.97 -19.13
N LEU A 602 33.50 -9.96 -19.84
CA LEU A 602 33.54 -11.36 -19.44
C LEU A 602 34.36 -11.59 -18.15
N GLY A 603 35.42 -10.80 -17.95
CA GLY A 603 36.22 -10.85 -16.73
C GLY A 603 35.45 -10.44 -15.47
N ASN A 604 34.72 -9.33 -15.54
CA ASN A 604 33.89 -8.87 -14.44
C ASN A 604 32.72 -9.84 -14.18
N LEU A 605 32.11 -10.40 -15.23
CA LEU A 605 31.07 -11.41 -15.12
C LEU A 605 31.59 -12.67 -14.40
N SER A 606 32.77 -13.16 -14.76
CA SER A 606 33.47 -14.30 -14.14
C SER A 606 33.71 -14.07 -12.64
N HIS A 607 34.20 -12.87 -12.30
CA HIS A 607 34.42 -12.49 -10.90
C HIS A 607 33.12 -12.45 -10.10
N ASN A 608 32.07 -11.86 -10.65
CA ASN A 608 30.76 -11.80 -10.00
C ASN A 608 30.13 -13.18 -9.81
N LEU A 609 30.22 -14.06 -10.80
CA LEU A 609 29.72 -15.44 -10.68
C LEU A 609 30.41 -16.20 -9.55
N ARG A 610 31.74 -16.09 -9.41
CA ARG A 610 32.50 -16.72 -8.30
C ARG A 610 32.02 -16.16 -6.94
N ARG A 611 31.80 -14.83 -6.83
CA ARG A 611 31.29 -14.20 -5.62
C ARG A 611 29.87 -14.67 -5.29
N GLN A 612 28.99 -14.70 -6.29
CA GLN A 612 27.60 -15.15 -6.09
C GLN A 612 27.52 -16.62 -5.72
N ARG A 613 28.40 -17.48 -6.26
CA ARG A 613 28.45 -18.91 -5.86
C ARG A 613 28.84 -19.10 -4.39
N LYS A 614 29.83 -18.31 -3.91
CA LYS A 614 30.20 -18.34 -2.47
C LYS A 614 29.05 -17.94 -1.54
N LEU A 615 28.12 -17.13 -2.05
CA LEU A 615 26.91 -16.70 -1.32
C LEU A 615 25.71 -17.63 -1.55
N GLY A 616 25.88 -18.76 -2.26
CA GLY A 616 24.78 -19.70 -2.58
C GLY A 616 23.69 -19.11 -3.49
N ARG A 617 24.00 -18.04 -4.25
CA ARG A 617 23.01 -17.30 -5.05
C ARG A 617 23.01 -17.61 -6.54
N VAL A 618 23.85 -18.53 -7.01
CA VAL A 618 23.85 -18.98 -8.41
C VAL A 618 22.93 -20.17 -8.55
N PRO A 619 21.92 -20.14 -9.44
CA PRO A 619 21.02 -21.27 -9.70
C PRO A 619 21.78 -22.55 -10.14
N ALA A 620 21.26 -23.71 -9.76
CA ALA A 620 21.93 -25.00 -9.98
C ALA A 620 22.13 -25.32 -11.48
N ASP A 621 21.17 -25.00 -12.34
CA ASP A 621 21.24 -25.12 -13.79
C ASP A 621 22.37 -24.30 -14.41
N ARG A 622 22.61 -23.09 -13.88
CA ARG A 622 23.72 -22.20 -14.33
C ARG A 622 25.07 -22.70 -13.86
N ILE A 623 25.12 -23.27 -12.67
CA ILE A 623 26.32 -23.92 -12.16
C ILE A 623 26.68 -25.10 -13.07
N ALA A 624 25.73 -25.99 -13.35
CA ALA A 624 25.92 -27.16 -14.20
C ALA A 624 26.40 -26.77 -15.62
N ALA A 625 25.81 -25.72 -16.22
CA ALA A 625 26.21 -25.24 -17.53
C ALA A 625 27.65 -24.71 -17.57
N LEU A 626 28.10 -24.04 -16.51
CA LEU A 626 29.50 -23.55 -16.40
C LEU A 626 30.47 -24.66 -16.05
N ASP A 627 30.07 -25.61 -15.21
CA ASP A 627 30.88 -26.79 -14.85
C ASP A 627 31.14 -27.66 -16.09
N ALA A 628 30.14 -27.83 -16.97
CA ALA A 628 30.27 -28.56 -18.24
C ALA A 628 31.32 -27.93 -19.18
N MET A 629 31.57 -26.62 -19.04
CA MET A 629 32.61 -25.90 -19.81
C MET A 629 33.94 -25.77 -19.05
N GLY A 630 34.09 -26.40 -17.88
CA GLY A 630 35.30 -26.33 -17.07
C GLY A 630 35.56 -24.97 -16.42
N PHE A 631 34.51 -24.24 -15.99
CA PHE A 631 34.66 -22.93 -15.37
C PHE A 631 35.35 -23.01 -14.00
N PRO A 632 36.50 -22.31 -13.79
CA PRO A 632 37.21 -22.38 -12.53
C PRO A 632 36.54 -21.50 -11.46
N TRP A 633 35.85 -22.11 -10.52
CA TRP A 633 35.21 -21.40 -9.41
C TRP A 633 36.20 -20.87 -8.37
N THR A 634 37.37 -21.51 -8.24
CA THR A 634 38.49 -21.08 -7.41
C THR A 634 39.71 -20.85 -8.29
N LEU A 635 40.34 -19.70 -8.16
CA LEU A 635 41.62 -19.40 -8.83
C LEU A 635 42.72 -19.66 -7.82
N HIS A 636 43.45 -20.77 -7.97
CA HIS A 636 44.72 -20.93 -7.26
C HIS A 636 45.79 -20.04 -7.93
N PRO A 637 46.62 -19.34 -7.16
CA PRO A 637 47.78 -18.62 -7.75
C PRO A 637 48.67 -19.63 -8.46
N PRO A 638 49.31 -19.25 -9.59
CA PRO A 638 50.22 -20.14 -10.27
C PRO A 638 51.37 -20.52 -9.31
N ARG A 639 51.63 -21.84 -9.16
CA ARG A 639 52.81 -22.32 -8.47
C ARG A 639 54.02 -21.72 -9.20
N ARG A 640 54.79 -20.85 -8.54
CA ARG A 640 56.10 -20.42 -9.03
C ARG A 640 56.96 -21.68 -9.05
N HIS A 641 57.32 -22.13 -10.24
CA HIS A 641 58.41 -23.08 -10.43
C HIS A 641 59.69 -22.37 -10.02
N HIS A 642 60.21 -22.70 -8.84
CA HIS A 642 61.58 -22.41 -8.49
C HIS A 642 62.48 -23.30 -9.36
N THR A 643 63.07 -22.76 -10.41
CA THR A 643 64.28 -23.30 -11.05
C THR A 643 65.41 -23.09 -10.06
N THR A 644 65.86 -24.19 -9.49
CA THR A 644 67.12 -24.28 -8.71
C THR A 644 68.30 -24.00 -9.62
N HIS A 645 68.88 -22.81 -9.55
CA HIS A 645 70.21 -22.59 -9.91
C HIS A 645 71.08 -22.77 -8.68
N THR A 646 71.83 -23.90 -8.67
CA THR A 646 72.92 -24.16 -7.77
C THR A 646 74.09 -23.22 -8.10
N ASN A 647 74.53 -22.48 -7.09
CA ASN A 647 75.93 -21.99 -7.07
C ASN A 647 76.47 -22.04 -5.61
N PRO A 648 77.67 -22.64 -5.43
CA PRO A 648 78.17 -22.90 -4.10
C PRO A 648 79.17 -21.81 -3.67
N ALA A 649 79.09 -21.34 -2.45
CA ALA A 649 80.24 -20.98 -1.62
C ALA A 649 79.81 -20.45 -0.23
N ALA A 650 80.39 -21.06 0.71
CA ALA A 650 80.22 -20.90 2.14
C ALA A 650 80.69 -19.57 2.74
N ARG A 651 80.04 -19.15 3.83
CA ARG A 651 80.74 -18.79 5.10
C ARG A 651 79.78 -18.61 6.24
N PRO A 652 80.19 -18.85 7.48
CA PRO A 652 79.32 -19.20 8.60
C PRO A 652 78.89 -17.99 9.48
N PRO A 653 78.08 -18.26 10.53
CA PRO A 653 77.27 -17.24 11.22
C PRO A 653 77.98 -16.61 12.46
N THR A 654 77.60 -15.45 12.84
CA THR A 654 77.87 -14.87 14.16
C THR A 654 76.52 -14.50 14.87
N PRO A 655 76.51 -14.62 16.20
CA PRO A 655 75.30 -14.73 17.01
C PRO A 655 74.79 -13.38 17.56
N PRO A 656 73.71 -13.40 18.36
CA PRO A 656 72.83 -12.25 18.55
C PRO A 656 73.26 -11.34 19.70
N THR A 657 72.83 -10.10 19.67
CA THR A 657 72.92 -9.18 20.79
C THR A 657 71.56 -8.72 21.22
N THR A 658 71.28 -9.04 22.43
CA THR A 658 70.22 -8.56 23.33
C THR A 658 70.37 -7.09 23.68
N ALA A 659 69.27 -6.36 23.74
CA ALA A 659 69.00 -5.27 24.71
C ALA A 659 67.53 -4.84 24.51
N GLN A 660 66.63 -5.12 25.42
CA GLN A 660 66.26 -4.50 26.66
C GLN A 660 65.47 -3.20 26.48
N HIS A 661 64.22 -3.32 26.90
CA HIS A 661 63.40 -2.45 27.79
C HIS A 661 63.40 -0.93 27.51
N THR A 662 62.31 -0.26 27.47
CA THR A 662 61.29 -0.01 28.55
C THR A 662 60.16 0.91 28.00
N PRO A 663 59.06 1.01 28.70
CA PRO A 663 57.81 1.66 28.26
C PRO A 663 57.61 3.05 28.85
N ARG A 664 56.79 3.85 28.20
CA ARG A 664 56.09 5.01 28.78
C ARG A 664 55.03 5.39 27.75
N GLY A 665 53.78 5.61 28.04
CA GLY A 665 53.12 6.17 29.18
C GLY A 665 52.12 7.21 28.66
N ARG A 666 50.87 6.96 28.85
CA ARG A 666 49.71 7.86 29.10
C ARG A 666 49.68 9.30 28.53
N THR A 667 48.57 9.63 28.03
CA THR A 667 47.61 10.74 28.28
C THR A 667 47.27 11.50 26.99
N ARG A 668 46.11 11.65 26.58
CA ARG A 668 44.80 12.19 26.95
C ARG A 668 43.76 11.79 25.95
#